data_131647cf833e8d50ba7b22aef9bbc8e8
#
_entry.id   131647cf833e8d50ba7b22aef9bbc8e8
#
_cell.length_a   1.000
_cell.length_b   1.000
_cell.length_c   1.000
_cell.angle_alpha   90.00
_cell.angle_beta   90.00
_cell.angle_gamma   90.00
#
_symmetry.space_group_name_H-M   'P 1'
#
loop_
_entity.id
_entity.type
_entity.pdbx_description
1 polymer ?
#
loop_
_entity_poly.entity_id
_entity_poly.type
_entity_poly.pdbx_seq_one_letter_code
_entity_poly.pdbx_strand_id
1 'polypeptide(L)'
;MKKFLLLSISILFAYHHSFSQCAAGEVEVEIVVNTDNYGYEGYWQLLPSGNDCNEDPIFIGGNASVGCSGAGDQNQAPGGYGNNVSITEGPWCLNEGEQYDIFFADDWGDGGFTFDVIVNGFLTETLMGMGLGGTYTFTASEPADYDLSVFGSNLYSYVEIGSFTIDADIFNYGTEDITSYTFNYSVDGGPAVTMAVTDTEIPNYESVSIEHETEWTISDFGTYELAIWVSDLNGNEDEVPENDTLFVTVEAGDGIPNIIDDYVNSLTEITEIAGSGEQINNPTDLDFHPVLSKNELWVINKDTEATGGSTVTIYNAGESDQTELWKRDGNAWHFMSLPTGIAFSENTNFANSPGVYDANHNGGDAFTGPALWSSDMDIYAEPSGGNGSHLDMTHASPYCQGIAYETGNAFWVFDGYSNDIVRNDFVDDHGPGNDFHADARILRYADDEVLKDSDDLIVSHLVLDDEKQWLYVVDHGNNRVIRIDINTGDIGGTPDYPDYEGYMQYEMVTNYVQETVVSDLIEPAGIDVIEDRMIVSEHSSGDIIIYDISVMPALELDRIETGFSSLQGIKIGPDGKIWGVDYNTENVFRVDPAALSADNEEREEPRVFPNPTKDLLYFRTHEKNSTIHVIDMGGNLVDSYQVNNTSGEIDLSGLSNGVYTLRIQGENSTYTKKVVKL
;
A
#
# COMPACT_ATOMS: atom_id res chain seq x y z
N MET A 1 21.07 16.53 60.74
CA MET A 1 20.34 16.33 59.49
C MET A 1 19.90 14.86 59.40
N LYS A 2 18.66 14.57 59.78
CA LYS A 2 18.09 13.21 59.75
C LYS A 2 17.50 12.98 58.38
N LYS A 3 18.03 11.96 57.65
CA LYS A 3 17.42 11.46 56.39
C LYS A 3 16.24 10.57 56.79
N PHE A 4 15.03 10.96 56.36
CA PHE A 4 13.87 10.09 56.39
C PHE A 4 13.93 9.19 55.13
N LEU A 5 13.95 7.89 55.35
CA LEU A 5 13.81 6.84 54.35
C LEU A 5 12.31 6.55 54.25
N LEU A 6 11.67 6.95 53.16
CA LEU A 6 10.31 6.52 52.84
C LEU A 6 10.38 5.11 52.24
N LEU A 7 9.89 4.15 53.00
CA LEU A 7 9.67 2.77 52.53
C LEU A 7 8.29 2.72 51.88
N SER A 8 8.23 2.71 50.54
CA SER A 8 7.00 2.43 49.82
C SER A 8 6.73 0.92 49.87
N ILE A 9 5.70 0.54 50.62
CA ILE A 9 5.16 -0.82 50.63
C ILE A 9 4.24 -0.91 49.41
N SER A 10 4.69 -1.56 48.34
CA SER A 10 3.83 -2.01 47.25
C SER A 10 3.02 -3.20 47.79
N ILE A 11 1.73 -2.97 47.98
CA ILE A 11 0.79 -4.05 48.30
C ILE A 11 0.45 -4.67 46.94
N LEU A 12 1.07 -5.82 46.62
CA LEU A 12 0.59 -6.72 45.56
C LEU A 12 -0.77 -7.25 46.04
N PHE A 13 -1.84 -6.78 45.43
CA PHE A 13 -3.11 -7.49 45.45
C PHE A 13 -2.98 -8.71 44.52
N ALA A 14 -2.65 -9.85 45.08
CA ALA A 14 -2.90 -11.11 44.40
C ALA A 14 -4.44 -11.28 44.39
N TYR A 15 -5.03 -11.00 43.24
CA TYR A 15 -6.37 -11.49 42.95
C TYR A 15 -6.28 -13.01 42.80
N HIS A 16 -6.65 -13.72 43.83
CA HIS A 16 -7.00 -15.13 43.69
C HIS A 16 -8.39 -15.17 43.01
N HIS A 17 -8.44 -15.30 41.72
CA HIS A 17 -9.61 -15.80 41.06
C HIS A 17 -9.85 -17.23 41.59
N SER A 18 -10.95 -17.45 42.28
CA SER A 18 -11.41 -18.80 42.55
C SER A 18 -12.06 -19.29 41.22
N PHE A 19 -11.28 -20.01 40.42
CA PHE A 19 -11.80 -20.63 39.23
C PHE A 19 -13.00 -21.51 39.58
N SER A 20 -14.14 -21.24 38.99
CA SER A 20 -15.23 -22.18 38.93
C SER A 20 -14.72 -23.32 38.03
N GLN A 21 -14.42 -24.47 38.59
CA GLN A 21 -13.97 -25.61 37.79
C GLN A 21 -15.14 -26.07 36.92
N CYS A 22 -15.03 -25.85 35.60
CA CYS A 22 -15.96 -26.41 34.62
C CYS A 22 -15.94 -27.94 34.68
N ALA A 23 -16.98 -28.59 34.22
CA ALA A 23 -17.01 -30.06 34.17
C ALA A 23 -16.00 -30.60 33.12
N ALA A 24 -15.63 -31.88 33.27
CA ALA A 24 -14.73 -32.50 32.27
C ALA A 24 -15.39 -32.45 30.87
N GLY A 25 -14.66 -31.95 29.89
CA GLY A 25 -15.13 -31.69 28.52
C GLY A 25 -15.83 -30.32 28.36
N GLU A 26 -15.63 -29.42 29.28
CA GLU A 26 -16.02 -28.01 29.19
C GLU A 26 -14.80 -27.12 29.46
N VAL A 27 -14.76 -25.98 28.81
CA VAL A 27 -13.77 -24.90 29.03
C VAL A 27 -14.46 -23.66 29.60
N GLU A 28 -13.73 -22.89 30.40
CA GLU A 28 -14.19 -21.61 30.92
C GLU A 28 -14.01 -20.54 29.84
N VAL A 29 -15.10 -19.86 29.46
CA VAL A 29 -15.09 -18.81 28.46
C VAL A 29 -15.61 -17.50 29.05
N GLU A 30 -14.83 -16.43 28.88
CA GLU A 30 -15.23 -15.04 29.13
C GLU A 30 -15.21 -14.28 27.81
N ILE A 31 -16.08 -13.29 27.64
CA ILE A 31 -16.05 -12.37 26.50
C ILE A 31 -15.78 -10.96 27.07
N VAL A 32 -14.68 -10.35 26.61
CA VAL A 32 -14.43 -8.94 26.89
C VAL A 32 -14.98 -8.12 25.74
N VAL A 33 -16.02 -7.34 26.02
CA VAL A 33 -16.64 -6.45 25.06
C VAL A 33 -15.99 -5.08 25.17
N ASN A 34 -15.33 -4.63 24.12
CA ASN A 34 -14.78 -3.29 24.01
C ASN A 34 -15.74 -2.47 23.14
N THR A 35 -16.13 -1.31 23.65
CA THR A 35 -17.07 -0.42 22.97
C THR A 35 -16.33 0.83 22.47
N ASP A 36 -16.80 1.39 21.39
CA ASP A 36 -16.37 2.66 20.82
C ASP A 36 -16.99 3.89 21.53
N ASN A 37 -17.04 5.04 20.82
CA ASN A 37 -17.66 6.28 21.27
C ASN A 37 -19.19 6.20 21.46
N TYR A 38 -19.83 5.10 21.02
CA TYR A 38 -21.28 4.95 20.96
C TYR A 38 -21.79 3.63 21.57
N GLY A 39 -21.21 3.19 22.65
CA GLY A 39 -21.51 1.90 23.33
C GLY A 39 -22.97 1.62 23.65
N TYR A 40 -23.87 2.59 23.46
CA TYR A 40 -25.31 2.43 23.57
C TYR A 40 -25.98 1.92 22.30
N GLU A 41 -25.28 1.83 21.19
CA GLU A 41 -25.82 1.42 19.88
C GLU A 41 -25.76 -0.08 19.66
N GLY A 42 -24.85 -0.79 20.34
CA GLY A 42 -24.64 -2.21 20.19
C GLY A 42 -25.55 -3.10 21.01
N TYR A 43 -26.05 -4.19 20.41
CA TYR A 43 -26.73 -5.31 21.05
C TYR A 43 -26.09 -6.63 20.62
N TRP A 44 -25.86 -7.55 21.54
CA TRP A 44 -25.26 -8.82 21.21
C TRP A 44 -25.79 -10.00 22.02
N GLN A 45 -25.58 -11.21 21.50
CA GLN A 45 -25.91 -12.47 22.16
C GLN A 45 -24.80 -13.49 21.97
N LEU A 46 -24.53 -14.29 23.01
CA LEU A 46 -23.78 -15.53 22.90
C LEU A 46 -24.76 -16.69 22.68
N LEU A 47 -24.57 -17.43 21.60
CA LEU A 47 -25.48 -18.49 21.14
C LEU A 47 -24.71 -19.79 20.87
N PRO A 48 -25.34 -20.98 20.98
CA PRO A 48 -24.84 -22.17 20.29
C PRO A 48 -24.79 -21.92 18.77
N SER A 49 -23.71 -22.33 18.09
CA SER A 49 -23.55 -22.01 16.66
C SER A 49 -24.71 -22.54 15.79
N GLY A 50 -25.14 -21.71 14.85
CA GLY A 50 -26.24 -21.95 13.94
C GLY A 50 -27.63 -21.60 14.47
N ASN A 51 -27.73 -21.05 15.68
CA ASN A 51 -28.98 -20.56 16.22
C ASN A 51 -29.26 -19.12 15.78
N ASP A 52 -30.53 -18.82 15.50
CA ASP A 52 -30.94 -17.44 15.24
C ASP A 52 -31.01 -16.60 16.53
N CYS A 53 -30.92 -15.28 16.38
CA CYS A 53 -31.05 -14.37 17.52
C CYS A 53 -32.31 -14.65 18.35
N ASN A 54 -32.19 -14.72 19.67
CA ASN A 54 -33.19 -15.18 20.66
C ASN A 54 -33.50 -16.68 20.63
N GLU A 55 -32.79 -17.51 19.89
CA GLU A 55 -32.93 -18.96 19.95
C GLU A 55 -31.93 -19.54 20.96
N ASP A 56 -32.42 -19.88 22.15
CA ASP A 56 -31.65 -20.44 23.26
C ASP A 56 -30.35 -19.68 23.62
N PRO A 57 -30.40 -18.34 23.82
CA PRO A 57 -29.19 -17.55 24.09
C PRO A 57 -28.58 -17.97 25.45
N ILE A 58 -27.25 -18.14 25.44
CA ILE A 58 -26.45 -18.37 26.66
C ILE A 58 -26.35 -17.06 27.44
N PHE A 59 -26.18 -15.96 26.70
CA PHE A 59 -26.10 -14.61 27.26
C PHE A 59 -26.70 -13.57 26.32
N ILE A 60 -27.15 -12.45 26.87
CA ILE A 60 -27.66 -11.28 26.14
C ILE A 60 -27.07 -10.04 26.79
N GLY A 61 -26.34 -9.24 25.97
CA GLY A 61 -25.67 -8.00 26.39
C GLY A 61 -26.00 -6.80 25.52
N GLY A 62 -25.45 -5.64 25.88
CA GLY A 62 -25.63 -4.40 25.15
C GLY A 62 -27.00 -3.75 25.34
N ASN A 63 -27.47 -3.02 24.34
CA ASN A 63 -28.73 -2.27 24.39
C ASN A 63 -29.95 -3.11 23.95
N ALA A 64 -30.73 -3.53 24.92
CA ALA A 64 -31.94 -4.33 24.67
C ALA A 64 -33.01 -3.61 23.80
N SER A 65 -32.89 -2.27 23.62
CA SER A 65 -33.82 -1.53 22.75
C SER A 65 -33.47 -1.69 21.28
N VAL A 66 -32.20 -1.97 20.96
CA VAL A 66 -31.74 -2.36 19.61
C VAL A 66 -32.27 -3.75 19.30
N GLY A 67 -31.92 -4.74 20.11
CA GLY A 67 -32.41 -6.12 19.96
C GLY A 67 -31.97 -6.73 18.61
N CYS A 68 -32.57 -7.87 18.27
CA CYS A 68 -32.22 -8.63 17.06
C CYS A 68 -32.59 -7.96 15.72
N SER A 69 -33.41 -6.95 15.71
CA SER A 69 -33.92 -6.32 14.49
C SER A 69 -33.65 -4.82 14.39
N GLY A 70 -32.89 -4.27 15.32
CA GLY A 70 -32.64 -2.83 15.38
C GLY A 70 -31.44 -2.36 14.58
N ALA A 71 -30.76 -3.25 13.87
CA ALA A 71 -29.62 -2.87 13.04
C ALA A 71 -29.98 -1.80 11.99
N GLY A 72 -29.32 -0.64 12.05
CA GLY A 72 -29.57 0.48 11.15
C GLY A 72 -30.88 1.25 11.38
N ASP A 73 -31.63 0.99 12.46
CA ASP A 73 -32.90 1.66 12.75
C ASP A 73 -32.74 3.11 13.23
N GLN A 74 -31.55 3.49 13.69
CA GLN A 74 -31.19 4.81 14.19
C GLN A 74 -32.14 5.36 15.25
N ASN A 75 -32.57 4.49 16.16
CA ASN A 75 -33.55 4.81 17.17
C ASN A 75 -32.96 5.49 18.41
N GLN A 76 -31.67 5.34 18.67
CA GLN A 76 -30.90 5.91 19.78
C GLN A 76 -31.62 5.82 21.14
N ALA A 77 -32.27 4.73 21.43
CA ALA A 77 -32.92 4.56 22.71
C ALA A 77 -31.87 4.42 23.83
N PRO A 78 -32.05 5.11 24.97
CA PRO A 78 -31.11 5.01 26.07
C PRO A 78 -31.00 3.58 26.61
N GLY A 79 -29.76 3.11 26.83
CA GLY A 79 -29.49 1.76 27.36
C GLY A 79 -28.10 1.29 26.97
N GLY A 80 -27.81 0.02 27.16
CA GLY A 80 -26.57 -0.60 26.74
C GLY A 80 -25.35 -0.28 27.59
N TYR A 81 -24.20 -0.43 26.99
CA TYR A 81 -22.89 -0.19 27.63
C TYR A 81 -22.51 1.30 27.60
N GLY A 82 -21.49 1.65 28.34
CA GLY A 82 -20.88 2.99 28.26
C GLY A 82 -20.00 3.12 27.02
N ASN A 83 -19.63 4.34 26.68
CA ASN A 83 -18.71 4.62 25.56
C ASN A 83 -17.27 4.37 25.98
N ASN A 84 -16.44 3.84 25.09
CA ASN A 84 -15.01 3.58 25.29
C ASN A 84 -14.74 2.80 26.60
N VAL A 85 -15.43 1.69 26.77
CA VAL A 85 -15.28 0.84 27.97
C VAL A 85 -15.04 -0.61 27.57
N SER A 86 -14.24 -1.30 28.36
CA SER A 86 -14.07 -2.76 28.28
C SER A 86 -14.89 -3.41 29.38
N ILE A 87 -15.77 -4.35 29.03
CA ILE A 87 -16.67 -5.06 29.95
C ILE A 87 -16.45 -6.56 29.80
N THR A 88 -16.03 -7.22 30.89
CA THR A 88 -15.93 -8.68 30.90
C THR A 88 -17.29 -9.27 31.29
N GLU A 89 -17.83 -10.12 30.41
CA GLU A 89 -19.02 -10.90 30.63
C GLU A 89 -18.69 -12.40 30.76
N GLY A 90 -19.44 -13.12 31.57
CA GLY A 90 -19.13 -14.51 31.92
C GLY A 90 -18.64 -14.67 33.36
N PRO A 91 -17.85 -15.70 33.71
CA PRO A 91 -17.49 -16.81 32.83
C PRO A 91 -18.63 -17.83 32.61
N TRP A 92 -18.60 -18.49 31.45
CA TRP A 92 -19.49 -19.60 31.12
C TRP A 92 -18.68 -20.87 30.96
N CYS A 93 -19.21 -22.04 31.37
CA CYS A 93 -18.66 -23.32 31.01
C CYS A 93 -19.28 -23.77 29.70
N LEU A 94 -18.50 -23.80 28.63
CA LEU A 94 -18.91 -24.20 27.28
C LEU A 94 -18.29 -25.56 26.94
N ASN A 95 -18.98 -26.35 26.11
CA ASN A 95 -18.45 -27.65 25.68
C ASN A 95 -17.18 -27.46 24.84
N GLU A 96 -16.11 -28.13 25.24
CA GLU A 96 -14.83 -28.11 24.53
C GLU A 96 -14.96 -28.62 23.09
N GLY A 97 -14.40 -27.89 22.13
CA GLY A 97 -14.40 -28.22 20.71
C GLY A 97 -15.72 -27.90 19.97
N GLU A 98 -16.74 -27.40 20.67
CA GLU A 98 -17.99 -26.96 20.03
C GLU A 98 -17.90 -25.50 19.59
N GLN A 99 -18.65 -25.17 18.53
CA GLN A 99 -18.73 -23.81 18.00
C GLN A 99 -19.86 -23.02 18.67
N TYR A 100 -19.60 -21.75 18.89
CA TYR A 100 -20.54 -20.78 19.45
C TYR A 100 -20.51 -19.51 18.61
N ASP A 101 -21.66 -18.82 18.58
CA ASP A 101 -21.84 -17.61 17.78
C ASP A 101 -22.03 -16.40 18.70
N ILE A 102 -21.35 -15.32 18.37
CA ILE A 102 -21.63 -13.97 18.84
C ILE A 102 -22.50 -13.31 17.77
N PHE A 103 -23.79 -13.16 18.04
CA PHE A 103 -24.67 -12.32 17.24
C PHE A 103 -24.51 -10.88 17.71
N PHE A 104 -24.27 -9.96 16.78
CA PHE A 104 -24.14 -8.52 17.04
C PHE A 104 -25.09 -7.75 16.12
N ALA A 105 -25.71 -6.69 16.63
CA ALA A 105 -26.52 -5.74 15.88
C ALA A 105 -26.21 -4.33 16.37
N ASP A 106 -25.96 -3.44 15.41
CA ASP A 106 -25.64 -2.04 15.63
C ASP A 106 -26.77 -1.12 15.13
N ASP A 107 -27.23 -0.16 15.97
CA ASP A 107 -28.40 0.71 15.69
C ASP A 107 -28.12 1.73 14.57
N TRP A 108 -26.84 2.17 14.43
CA TRP A 108 -26.44 3.10 13.37
C TRP A 108 -25.89 2.41 12.13
N GLY A 109 -25.31 1.23 12.30
CA GLY A 109 -24.78 0.43 11.20
C GLY A 109 -23.35 0.81 10.82
N ASP A 110 -22.58 1.38 11.76
CA ASP A 110 -21.17 1.71 11.64
C ASP A 110 -20.27 0.76 12.48
N GLY A 111 -20.83 -0.16 13.26
CA GLY A 111 -20.12 -1.19 14.00
C GLY A 111 -19.64 -0.74 15.38
N GLY A 112 -18.35 -0.91 15.68
CA GLY A 112 -17.69 -0.30 16.84
C GLY A 112 -17.60 -1.14 18.11
N PHE A 113 -18.07 -2.41 18.11
CA PHE A 113 -17.80 -3.35 19.20
C PHE A 113 -16.73 -4.34 18.78
N THR A 114 -15.78 -4.63 19.69
CA THR A 114 -14.95 -5.82 19.56
C THR A 114 -15.22 -6.79 20.72
N PHE A 115 -15.05 -8.08 20.43
CA PHE A 115 -15.34 -9.18 21.34
C PHE A 115 -14.07 -10.04 21.48
N ASP A 116 -13.33 -9.85 22.60
CA ASP A 116 -12.19 -10.69 22.87
C ASP A 116 -12.67 -11.98 23.56
N VAL A 117 -12.42 -13.10 22.93
CA VAL A 117 -12.76 -14.44 23.44
C VAL A 117 -11.63 -14.93 24.32
N ILE A 118 -11.89 -15.09 25.61
CA ILE A 118 -10.95 -15.55 26.62
C ILE A 118 -11.32 -16.98 27.01
N VAL A 119 -10.43 -17.94 26.75
CA VAL A 119 -10.61 -19.34 27.10
C VAL A 119 -9.60 -19.75 28.16
N ASN A 120 -10.06 -20.24 29.32
CA ASN A 120 -9.23 -20.62 30.46
C ASN A 120 -8.25 -19.51 30.90
N GLY A 121 -8.62 -18.22 30.66
CA GLY A 121 -7.84 -17.06 31.03
C GLY A 121 -6.86 -16.57 29.97
N PHE A 122 -6.81 -17.20 28.79
CA PHE A 122 -6.00 -16.79 27.64
C PHE A 122 -6.88 -16.22 26.55
N LEU A 123 -6.43 -15.13 25.93
CA LEU A 123 -7.06 -14.57 24.75
C LEU A 123 -6.81 -15.53 23.58
N THR A 124 -7.88 -15.96 22.90
CA THR A 124 -7.80 -16.91 21.78
C THR A 124 -8.23 -16.30 20.47
N GLU A 125 -9.10 -15.28 20.51
CA GLU A 125 -9.62 -14.66 19.30
C GLU A 125 -10.19 -13.27 19.63
N THR A 126 -10.05 -12.31 18.71
CA THR A 126 -10.74 -11.02 18.75
C THR A 126 -11.66 -10.92 17.54
N LEU A 127 -12.97 -10.79 17.78
CA LEU A 127 -13.98 -10.68 16.76
C LEU A 127 -14.46 -9.23 16.65
N MET A 128 -14.42 -8.66 15.45
CA MET A 128 -14.84 -7.29 15.19
C MET A 128 -16.28 -7.21 14.74
N GLY A 129 -17.11 -6.48 15.47
CA GLY A 129 -18.49 -6.17 15.10
C GLY A 129 -18.51 -5.02 14.10
N MET A 130 -18.73 -5.32 12.82
CA MET A 130 -18.67 -4.37 11.71
C MET A 130 -20.04 -3.99 11.17
N GLY A 131 -20.17 -2.78 10.66
CA GLY A 131 -21.36 -2.30 9.96
C GLY A 131 -22.66 -2.50 10.75
N LEU A 132 -23.70 -2.97 10.08
CA LEU A 132 -25.00 -3.27 10.73
C LEU A 132 -24.93 -4.39 11.78
N GLY A 133 -23.79 -5.06 11.92
CA GLY A 133 -23.61 -6.24 12.74
C GLY A 133 -23.72 -7.53 11.92
N GLY A 134 -23.57 -8.66 12.61
CA GLY A 134 -23.56 -9.98 11.98
C GLY A 134 -23.49 -11.11 13.00
N THR A 135 -23.12 -12.28 12.54
CA THR A 135 -22.88 -13.45 13.37
C THR A 135 -21.42 -13.87 13.20
N TYR A 136 -20.68 -13.92 14.29
CA TYR A 136 -19.25 -14.23 14.37
C TYR A 136 -19.08 -15.54 15.13
N THR A 137 -18.46 -16.54 14.54
CA THR A 137 -18.34 -17.88 15.12
C THR A 137 -16.95 -18.08 15.69
N PHE A 138 -16.86 -18.61 16.91
CA PHE A 138 -15.61 -19.06 17.51
C PHE A 138 -15.73 -20.51 18.01
N THR A 139 -14.61 -21.16 18.21
CA THR A 139 -14.56 -22.52 18.78
C THR A 139 -14.11 -22.45 20.25
N ALA A 140 -14.89 -23.00 21.17
CA ALA A 140 -14.54 -23.08 22.58
C ALA A 140 -13.53 -24.21 22.80
N SER A 141 -12.24 -23.97 22.54
CA SER A 141 -11.15 -24.94 22.71
C SER A 141 -10.08 -24.39 23.63
N GLU A 142 -9.47 -25.27 24.43
CA GLU A 142 -8.27 -24.90 25.17
C GLU A 142 -7.18 -24.49 24.16
N PRO A 143 -6.55 -23.33 24.31
CA PRO A 143 -5.49 -22.91 23.39
C PRO A 143 -4.27 -23.84 23.52
N ALA A 144 -3.52 -24.00 22.44
CA ALA A 144 -2.27 -24.76 22.40
C ALA A 144 -1.21 -24.12 23.33
N ASP A 145 -0.26 -24.92 23.79
CA ASP A 145 0.89 -24.36 24.53
C ASP A 145 1.85 -23.64 23.57
N TYR A 146 2.08 -24.23 22.38
CA TYR A 146 3.01 -23.73 21.36
C TYR A 146 2.27 -23.60 20.02
N ASP A 147 2.02 -22.36 19.58
CA ASP A 147 1.32 -22.04 18.33
C ASP A 147 1.80 -20.67 17.83
N LEU A 148 2.63 -20.66 16.78
CA LEU A 148 3.03 -19.44 16.07
C LEU A 148 2.46 -19.44 14.66
N SER A 149 1.71 -18.46 14.32
CA SER A 149 1.21 -18.23 12.95
C SER A 149 2.11 -17.27 12.17
N VAL A 150 2.30 -17.53 10.89
CA VAL A 150 2.89 -16.60 9.92
C VAL A 150 1.78 -16.02 9.09
N PHE A 151 1.47 -14.73 9.26
CA PHE A 151 0.27 -14.10 8.67
C PHE A 151 0.56 -13.01 7.65
N GLY A 152 1.78 -12.49 7.55
CA GLY A 152 2.15 -11.40 6.64
C GLY A 152 3.59 -11.50 6.15
N SER A 153 3.85 -10.84 5.03
CA SER A 153 5.18 -10.59 4.46
C SER A 153 5.10 -9.34 3.58
N ASN A 154 6.15 -8.52 3.55
CA ASN A 154 6.26 -7.35 2.67
C ASN A 154 6.76 -7.71 1.26
N LEU A 155 6.77 -8.97 0.87
CA LEU A 155 7.10 -9.39 -0.49
C LEU A 155 5.99 -9.02 -1.46
N TYR A 156 6.35 -8.27 -2.50
CA TYR A 156 5.43 -7.83 -3.53
C TYR A 156 5.12 -8.93 -4.55
N SER A 157 3.90 -8.87 -5.11
CA SER A 157 3.45 -9.82 -6.13
C SER A 157 4.24 -9.74 -7.44
N TYR A 158 4.89 -8.59 -7.70
CA TYR A 158 5.76 -8.39 -8.85
C TYR A 158 7.07 -7.73 -8.40
N VAL A 159 8.19 -8.26 -8.85
CA VAL A 159 9.53 -7.74 -8.54
C VAL A 159 10.44 -7.79 -9.77
N GLU A 160 11.43 -6.91 -9.81
CA GLU A 160 12.55 -7.08 -10.74
C GLU A 160 13.47 -8.21 -10.29
N ILE A 161 14.21 -8.81 -11.22
CA ILE A 161 15.23 -9.79 -10.83
C ILE A 161 16.31 -9.15 -9.97
N GLY A 162 16.68 -9.83 -8.88
CA GLY A 162 17.60 -9.27 -7.88
C GLY A 162 17.68 -10.13 -6.62
N SER A 163 18.17 -9.51 -5.54
CA SER A 163 18.19 -10.14 -4.22
C SER A 163 17.19 -9.44 -3.30
N PHE A 164 16.38 -10.24 -2.61
CA PHE A 164 15.29 -9.79 -1.76
C PHE A 164 15.47 -10.35 -0.35
N THR A 165 15.26 -9.51 0.65
CA THR A 165 15.13 -9.97 2.03
C THR A 165 13.77 -10.63 2.18
N ILE A 166 13.74 -11.83 2.76
CA ILE A 166 12.50 -12.50 3.11
C ILE A 166 12.14 -12.09 4.53
N ASP A 167 10.98 -11.55 4.71
CA ASP A 167 10.42 -11.15 5.99
C ASP A 167 9.12 -11.87 6.29
N ALA A 168 8.68 -11.80 7.53
CA ALA A 168 7.37 -12.26 7.94
C ALA A 168 6.89 -11.56 9.20
N ASP A 169 5.59 -11.43 9.31
CA ASP A 169 4.89 -11.10 10.53
C ASP A 169 4.41 -12.40 11.20
N ILE A 170 4.76 -12.56 12.46
CA ILE A 170 4.54 -13.76 13.25
C ILE A 170 3.69 -13.39 14.46
N PHE A 171 2.65 -14.19 14.74
CA PHE A 171 1.77 -14.00 15.88
C PHE A 171 1.79 -15.23 16.78
N ASN A 172 1.83 -15.03 18.11
CA ASN A 172 1.80 -16.10 19.09
C ASN A 172 0.38 -16.34 19.62
N TYR A 173 -0.29 -17.36 19.09
CA TYR A 173 -1.58 -17.84 19.60
C TYR A 173 -1.45 -18.79 20.76
N GLY A 174 -0.22 -19.31 21.03
CA GLY A 174 0.06 -20.25 22.11
C GLY A 174 0.00 -19.61 23.50
N THR A 175 -0.13 -20.43 24.54
CA THR A 175 -0.15 -19.97 25.95
C THR A 175 1.22 -19.66 26.52
N GLU A 176 2.29 -20.23 25.92
CA GLU A 176 3.67 -20.06 26.35
C GLU A 176 4.36 -18.91 25.60
N ASP A 177 5.13 -18.10 26.31
CA ASP A 177 5.98 -17.08 25.70
C ASP A 177 7.06 -17.75 24.85
N ILE A 178 7.21 -17.35 23.58
CA ILE A 178 8.21 -17.92 22.68
C ILE A 178 9.51 -17.12 22.75
N THR A 179 10.58 -17.79 23.17
CA THR A 179 11.91 -17.17 23.35
C THR A 179 12.94 -17.66 22.32
N SER A 180 12.59 -18.68 21.54
CA SER A 180 13.40 -19.15 20.42
C SER A 180 12.54 -19.92 19.42
N TYR A 181 12.87 -19.80 18.13
CA TYR A 181 12.24 -20.53 17.03
C TYR A 181 13.18 -20.61 15.82
N THR A 182 12.82 -21.41 14.82
CA THR A 182 13.52 -21.42 13.54
C THR A 182 12.63 -20.78 12.48
N PHE A 183 13.14 -19.73 11.84
CA PHE A 183 12.49 -19.06 10.72
C PHE A 183 12.99 -19.64 9.40
N ASN A 184 12.09 -20.03 8.52
CA ASN A 184 12.39 -20.78 7.32
C ASN A 184 11.69 -20.20 6.10
N TYR A 185 12.31 -20.34 4.93
CA TYR A 185 11.61 -20.20 3.66
C TYR A 185 12.09 -21.24 2.64
N SER A 186 11.26 -21.53 1.64
CA SER A 186 11.64 -22.31 0.47
C SER A 186 10.97 -21.76 -0.79
N VAL A 187 11.62 -21.94 -1.94
CA VAL A 187 11.13 -21.51 -3.25
C VAL A 187 10.81 -22.74 -4.09
N ASP A 188 9.61 -22.77 -4.72
CA ASP A 188 9.12 -23.82 -5.60
C ASP A 188 9.23 -25.25 -4.99
N GLY A 189 9.03 -25.36 -3.69
CA GLY A 189 9.17 -26.60 -2.95
C GLY A 189 10.61 -27.14 -2.89
N GLY A 190 11.59 -26.28 -3.13
CA GLY A 190 13.02 -26.58 -3.02
C GLY A 190 13.49 -26.78 -1.57
N PRO A 191 14.80 -26.92 -1.34
CA PRO A 191 15.36 -27.04 0.00
C PRO A 191 15.06 -25.80 0.86
N ALA A 192 14.71 -26.02 2.13
CA ALA A 192 14.53 -24.93 3.08
C ALA A 192 15.84 -24.17 3.33
N VAL A 193 15.74 -22.85 3.37
CA VAL A 193 16.75 -21.93 3.92
C VAL A 193 16.31 -21.60 5.34
N THR A 194 17.17 -21.80 6.33
CA THR A 194 16.79 -21.78 7.74
C THR A 194 17.62 -20.79 8.53
N MET A 195 16.98 -20.06 9.44
CA MET A 195 17.62 -19.14 10.39
C MET A 195 17.13 -19.45 11.81
N ALA A 196 18.06 -19.70 12.73
CA ALA A 196 17.70 -19.86 14.14
C ALA A 196 17.56 -18.48 14.81
N VAL A 197 16.40 -18.23 15.39
CA VAL A 197 16.11 -17.01 16.15
C VAL A 197 16.19 -17.33 17.63
N THR A 198 17.01 -16.59 18.36
CA THR A 198 17.22 -16.72 19.79
C THR A 198 17.29 -15.33 20.42
N ASP A 199 17.15 -15.25 21.73
CA ASP A 199 17.15 -13.98 22.45
C ASP A 199 15.99 -13.03 22.03
N THR A 200 14.86 -13.62 21.63
CA THR A 200 13.58 -12.96 21.37
C THR A 200 12.60 -13.24 22.51
N GLU A 201 11.49 -12.53 22.56
CA GLU A 201 10.37 -12.80 23.44
C GLU A 201 9.10 -12.39 22.70
N ILE A 202 8.27 -13.37 22.38
CA ILE A 202 6.94 -13.16 21.78
C ILE A 202 5.93 -13.64 22.82
N PRO A 203 5.37 -12.76 23.64
CA PRO A 203 4.36 -13.13 24.63
C PRO A 203 3.11 -13.73 23.97
N ASN A 204 2.31 -14.41 24.77
CA ASN A 204 0.98 -14.83 24.33
C ASN A 204 0.19 -13.65 23.76
N TYR A 205 -0.39 -13.86 22.59
CA TYR A 205 -1.22 -12.92 21.85
C TYR A 205 -0.54 -11.59 21.43
N GLU A 206 0.75 -11.69 21.14
CA GLU A 206 1.55 -10.59 20.62
C GLU A 206 2.21 -10.99 19.30
N SER A 207 2.54 -10.01 18.48
CA SER A 207 3.19 -10.20 17.17
C SER A 207 4.60 -9.65 17.14
N VAL A 208 5.39 -10.14 16.18
CA VAL A 208 6.72 -9.62 15.85
C VAL A 208 6.97 -9.74 14.36
N SER A 209 7.61 -8.73 13.78
CA SER A 209 8.14 -8.81 12.41
C SER A 209 9.59 -9.29 12.46
N ILE A 210 9.96 -10.16 11.53
CA ILE A 210 11.29 -10.76 11.43
C ILE A 210 11.80 -10.74 9.98
N GLU A 211 13.08 -10.47 9.81
CA GLU A 211 13.77 -10.57 8.52
C GLU A 211 14.74 -11.75 8.52
N HIS A 212 14.80 -12.50 7.43
CA HIS A 212 15.73 -13.61 7.28
C HIS A 212 17.13 -13.10 6.92
N GLU A 213 18.17 -13.59 7.61
CA GLU A 213 19.57 -13.16 7.37
C GLU A 213 20.12 -13.53 5.98
N THR A 214 19.51 -14.51 5.31
CA THR A 214 19.88 -14.94 3.96
C THR A 214 18.85 -14.44 2.97
N GLU A 215 19.27 -13.58 2.06
CA GLU A 215 18.45 -13.07 0.98
C GLU A 215 18.10 -14.15 -0.05
N TRP A 216 16.92 -14.07 -0.64
CA TRP A 216 16.54 -14.83 -1.82
C TRP A 216 16.99 -14.09 -3.08
N THR A 217 17.72 -14.78 -3.97
CA THR A 217 18.18 -14.16 -5.23
C THR A 217 17.42 -14.77 -6.41
N ILE A 218 16.71 -13.91 -7.14
CA ILE A 218 16.04 -14.26 -8.40
C ILE A 218 16.95 -13.90 -9.57
N SER A 219 17.28 -14.88 -10.41
CA SER A 219 18.17 -14.71 -11.56
C SER A 219 17.47 -14.86 -12.91
N ASP A 220 16.28 -15.42 -12.94
CA ASP A 220 15.52 -15.70 -14.14
C ASP A 220 14.09 -15.14 -14.00
N PHE A 221 13.48 -14.76 -15.11
CA PHE A 221 12.08 -14.35 -15.12
C PHE A 221 11.17 -15.56 -14.91
N GLY A 222 10.07 -15.34 -14.24
CA GLY A 222 9.09 -16.38 -13.99
C GLY A 222 8.26 -16.11 -12.76
N THR A 223 7.34 -17.01 -12.51
CA THR A 223 6.52 -17.02 -11.31
C THR A 223 7.10 -18.01 -10.32
N TYR A 224 7.24 -17.61 -9.08
CA TYR A 224 7.84 -18.36 -8.00
C TYR A 224 6.84 -18.50 -6.86
N GLU A 225 6.74 -19.71 -6.30
CA GLU A 225 5.96 -19.97 -5.10
C GLU A 225 6.88 -20.04 -3.88
N LEU A 226 6.76 -19.07 -2.97
CA LEU A 226 7.44 -19.07 -1.69
C LEU A 226 6.55 -19.70 -0.63
N ALA A 227 7.14 -20.57 0.18
CA ALA A 227 6.60 -20.99 1.46
C ALA A 227 7.48 -20.40 2.56
N ILE A 228 6.89 -19.66 3.48
CA ILE A 228 7.54 -19.01 4.62
C ILE A 228 6.91 -19.56 5.88
N TRP A 229 7.71 -20.14 6.80
CA TRP A 229 7.17 -20.78 7.99
C TRP A 229 8.11 -20.75 9.20
N VAL A 230 7.55 -21.00 10.37
CA VAL A 230 8.28 -21.15 11.63
C VAL A 230 8.29 -22.61 12.12
N SER A 231 9.24 -22.95 12.97
CA SER A 231 9.36 -24.28 13.58
C SER A 231 10.26 -24.26 14.81
N ASP A 232 10.31 -25.34 15.57
CA ASP A 232 11.17 -25.49 16.76
C ASP A 232 10.92 -24.45 17.87
N LEU A 233 9.65 -24.23 18.23
CA LEU A 233 9.21 -23.25 19.21
C LEU A 233 9.70 -23.61 20.63
N ASN A 234 10.66 -22.87 21.17
CA ASN A 234 11.35 -23.22 22.43
C ASN A 234 11.88 -24.68 22.44
N GLY A 235 12.14 -25.27 21.25
CA GLY A 235 12.55 -26.66 21.08
C GLY A 235 11.39 -27.68 21.06
N ASN A 236 10.15 -27.23 20.90
CA ASN A 236 8.95 -28.06 20.73
C ASN A 236 8.42 -27.95 19.30
N GLU A 237 7.56 -28.90 18.93
CA GLU A 237 6.79 -28.83 17.69
C GLU A 237 5.64 -27.81 17.89
N ASP A 238 5.23 -27.15 16.82
CA ASP A 238 4.01 -26.37 16.79
C ASP A 238 2.80 -27.32 16.86
N GLU A 239 1.81 -26.98 17.69
CA GLU A 239 0.65 -27.84 17.95
C GLU A 239 -0.49 -27.57 16.96
N VAL A 240 -0.41 -26.46 16.19
CA VAL A 240 -1.40 -26.04 15.18
C VAL A 240 -0.72 -25.76 13.83
N PRO A 241 -0.13 -26.79 13.18
CA PRO A 241 0.71 -26.60 11.99
C PRO A 241 -0.04 -26.09 10.75
N GLU A 242 -1.36 -25.93 10.79
CA GLU A 242 -2.16 -25.43 9.69
C GLU A 242 -1.99 -23.93 9.45
N ASN A 243 -1.52 -23.16 10.44
CA ASN A 243 -1.32 -21.71 10.37
C ASN A 243 0.15 -21.28 10.34
N ASP A 244 1.11 -22.22 10.43
CA ASP A 244 2.55 -21.98 10.49
C ASP A 244 3.13 -21.41 9.20
N THR A 245 2.48 -21.64 8.05
CA THR A 245 3.07 -21.43 6.72
C THR A 245 2.28 -20.44 5.91
N LEU A 246 2.92 -19.34 5.54
CA LEU A 246 2.45 -18.38 4.56
C LEU A 246 2.96 -18.78 3.16
N PHE A 247 2.07 -18.80 2.17
CA PHE A 247 2.41 -18.98 0.76
C PHE A 247 2.30 -17.65 0.03
N VAL A 248 3.38 -17.25 -0.64
CA VAL A 248 3.44 -16.01 -1.42
C VAL A 248 3.82 -16.35 -2.85
N THR A 249 3.02 -15.90 -3.81
CA THR A 249 3.33 -15.99 -5.23
C THR A 249 4.00 -14.69 -5.67
N VAL A 250 5.21 -14.81 -6.22
CA VAL A 250 6.00 -13.67 -6.71
C VAL A 250 6.26 -13.84 -8.21
N GLU A 251 5.88 -12.87 -9.01
CA GLU A 251 6.25 -12.78 -10.42
C GLU A 251 7.49 -11.91 -10.57
N ALA A 252 8.54 -12.47 -11.15
CA ALA A 252 9.76 -11.73 -11.48
C ALA A 252 9.80 -11.38 -12.97
N GLY A 253 9.93 -10.11 -13.25
CA GLY A 253 9.93 -9.59 -14.62
C GLY A 253 10.94 -8.47 -14.87
N ASP A 254 10.83 -7.88 -16.04
CA ASP A 254 11.57 -6.65 -16.37
C ASP A 254 10.86 -5.44 -15.75
N GLY A 255 11.60 -4.48 -15.21
CA GLY A 255 11.07 -3.17 -14.84
C GLY A 255 10.66 -2.35 -16.06
N ILE A 256 10.12 -1.17 -15.82
CA ILE A 256 9.75 -0.23 -16.89
C ILE A 256 11.00 0.20 -17.65
N PRO A 257 11.07 0.01 -18.98
CA PRO A 257 12.24 0.44 -19.76
C PRO A 257 12.26 1.97 -19.90
N ASN A 258 13.41 2.59 -19.63
CA ASN A 258 13.56 4.02 -19.92
C ASN A 258 13.87 4.24 -21.38
N ILE A 259 12.86 4.63 -22.17
CA ILE A 259 12.97 5.01 -23.58
C ILE A 259 12.71 6.51 -23.81
N ILE A 260 12.67 7.33 -22.74
CA ILE A 260 12.31 8.75 -22.85
C ILE A 260 13.26 9.52 -23.78
N ASP A 261 14.52 9.13 -23.85
CA ASP A 261 15.47 9.75 -24.78
C ASP A 261 15.12 9.50 -26.27
N ASP A 262 14.32 8.48 -26.60
CA ASP A 262 13.90 8.18 -27.98
C ASP A 262 12.88 9.22 -28.50
N TYR A 263 12.23 9.99 -27.62
CA TYR A 263 11.36 11.09 -27.98
C TYR A 263 12.13 12.36 -28.34
N VAL A 264 13.35 12.54 -27.83
CA VAL A 264 14.12 13.78 -27.98
C VAL A 264 14.53 13.98 -29.43
N ASN A 265 14.09 15.11 -30.05
CA ASN A 265 14.25 15.43 -31.47
C ASN A 265 13.65 14.39 -32.44
N SER A 266 12.65 13.63 -31.99
CA SER A 266 11.96 12.61 -32.78
C SER A 266 10.55 13.06 -33.15
N LEU A 267 10.01 12.51 -34.23
CA LEU A 267 8.58 12.62 -34.49
C LEU A 267 7.84 11.68 -33.53
N THR A 268 6.63 12.08 -33.16
CA THR A 268 5.76 11.26 -32.31
C THR A 268 4.43 10.98 -32.99
N GLU A 269 3.81 9.87 -32.61
CA GLU A 269 2.46 9.51 -33.02
C GLU A 269 1.58 9.41 -31.75
N ILE A 270 0.39 10.01 -31.82
CA ILE A 270 -0.58 9.92 -30.73
C ILE A 270 -1.58 8.83 -31.07
N THR A 271 -1.63 7.81 -30.23
CA THR A 271 -2.57 6.70 -30.32
C THR A 271 -3.68 6.88 -29.29
N GLU A 272 -4.93 7.01 -29.74
CA GLU A 272 -6.10 6.98 -28.87
C GLU A 272 -6.29 5.55 -28.34
N ILE A 273 -6.41 5.41 -27.02
CA ILE A 273 -6.55 4.12 -26.32
C ILE A 273 -8.00 3.89 -25.94
N ALA A 274 -8.65 4.88 -25.33
CA ALA A 274 -10.05 4.82 -24.92
C ALA A 274 -10.65 6.22 -24.90
N GLY A 275 -11.96 6.30 -25.03
CA GLY A 275 -12.69 7.57 -25.05
C GLY A 275 -14.06 7.47 -24.36
N SER A 276 -14.95 8.42 -24.66
CA SER A 276 -16.30 8.41 -24.07
C SER A 276 -17.14 7.19 -24.45
N GLY A 277 -16.78 6.49 -25.53
CA GLY A 277 -17.38 5.20 -25.92
C GLY A 277 -17.14 4.10 -24.92
N GLU A 278 -15.99 4.12 -24.24
CA GLU A 278 -15.52 3.22 -23.20
C GLU A 278 -15.78 3.78 -21.79
N GLN A 279 -16.67 4.77 -21.68
CA GLN A 279 -17.08 5.43 -20.42
C GLN A 279 -15.98 6.27 -19.75
N ILE A 280 -15.01 6.74 -20.51
CA ILE A 280 -14.12 7.81 -20.06
C ILE A 280 -14.95 9.10 -19.95
N ASN A 281 -14.92 9.76 -18.78
CA ASN A 281 -15.73 10.95 -18.48
C ASN A 281 -14.99 11.94 -17.60
N ASN A 282 -14.47 13.00 -18.22
CA ASN A 282 -13.63 13.99 -17.54
C ASN A 282 -12.48 13.33 -16.72
N PRO A 283 -11.61 12.54 -17.36
CA PRO A 283 -10.55 11.83 -16.67
C PRO A 283 -9.54 12.82 -16.08
N THR A 284 -9.09 12.56 -14.85
CA THR A 284 -8.11 13.40 -14.15
C THR A 284 -6.75 12.75 -14.04
N ASP A 285 -6.71 11.42 -13.95
CA ASP A 285 -5.45 10.68 -13.78
C ASP A 285 -5.57 9.26 -14.29
N LEU A 286 -4.43 8.58 -14.37
CA LEU A 286 -4.29 7.18 -14.76
C LEU A 286 -3.09 6.56 -14.04
N ASP A 287 -3.18 5.26 -13.77
CA ASP A 287 -2.04 4.50 -13.27
C ASP A 287 -2.10 3.05 -13.74
N PHE A 288 -0.94 2.39 -13.81
CA PHE A 288 -0.84 0.99 -14.19
C PHE A 288 -0.86 0.09 -12.95
N HIS A 289 -1.50 -1.07 -13.08
CA HIS A 289 -1.44 -2.11 -12.06
C HIS A 289 0.03 -2.51 -11.83
N PRO A 290 0.48 -2.67 -10.56
CA PRO A 290 1.89 -2.90 -10.24
C PRO A 290 2.44 -4.23 -10.80
N VAL A 291 1.60 -5.23 -11.03
CA VAL A 291 1.98 -6.45 -11.76
C VAL A 291 2.03 -6.14 -13.25
N LEU A 292 3.19 -5.72 -13.74
CA LEU A 292 3.37 -5.15 -15.10
C LEU A 292 2.96 -6.11 -16.21
N SER A 293 3.07 -7.43 -16.00
CA SER A 293 2.65 -8.46 -16.96
C SER A 293 1.16 -8.45 -17.27
N LYS A 294 0.33 -7.90 -16.39
CA LYS A 294 -1.11 -7.75 -16.64
C LYS A 294 -1.42 -6.72 -17.71
N ASN A 295 -0.51 -5.76 -17.98
CA ASN A 295 -0.74 -4.64 -18.88
C ASN A 295 -2.13 -4.00 -18.66
N GLU A 296 -2.41 -3.71 -17.41
CA GLU A 296 -3.72 -3.25 -16.93
C GLU A 296 -3.61 -1.79 -16.52
N LEU A 297 -4.32 -0.91 -17.22
CA LEU A 297 -4.36 0.52 -16.97
C LEU A 297 -5.68 0.90 -16.30
N TRP A 298 -5.60 1.63 -15.20
CA TRP A 298 -6.76 2.21 -14.53
C TRP A 298 -6.82 3.72 -14.77
N VAL A 299 -7.99 4.20 -15.14
CA VAL A 299 -8.28 5.61 -15.37
C VAL A 299 -9.33 6.05 -14.38
N ILE A 300 -9.09 7.18 -13.70
CA ILE A 300 -10.06 7.75 -12.76
C ILE A 300 -10.81 8.90 -13.41
N ASN A 301 -12.15 8.80 -13.40
CA ASN A 301 -13.07 9.80 -13.91
C ASN A 301 -13.53 10.74 -12.79
N LYS A 302 -13.52 12.05 -13.04
CA LYS A 302 -14.00 13.06 -12.08
C LYS A 302 -15.52 12.98 -11.86
N ASP A 303 -16.28 12.69 -12.90
CA ASP A 303 -17.73 12.59 -12.87
C ASP A 303 -18.39 13.82 -12.21
N THR A 304 -19.24 13.62 -11.18
CA THR A 304 -19.88 14.69 -10.45
C THR A 304 -19.75 14.50 -8.94
N GLU A 305 -19.76 15.59 -8.19
CA GLU A 305 -19.71 15.54 -6.72
C GLU A 305 -20.82 14.66 -6.11
N ALA A 306 -22.04 14.74 -6.65
CA ALA A 306 -23.19 14.00 -6.11
C ALA A 306 -23.14 12.48 -6.37
N THR A 307 -22.45 12.04 -7.40
CA THR A 307 -22.31 10.61 -7.73
C THR A 307 -21.00 10.02 -7.24
N GLY A 308 -20.03 10.87 -6.95
CA GLY A 308 -18.64 10.50 -6.83
C GLY A 308 -18.03 10.11 -8.17
N GLY A 309 -16.73 9.90 -8.19
CA GLY A 309 -15.96 9.43 -9.33
C GLY A 309 -16.23 7.98 -9.70
N SER A 310 -15.58 7.54 -10.74
CA SER A 310 -15.60 6.15 -11.22
C SER A 310 -14.24 5.78 -11.80
N THR A 311 -14.01 4.49 -11.99
CA THR A 311 -12.82 3.99 -12.67
C THR A 311 -13.18 3.30 -13.97
N VAL A 312 -12.28 3.35 -14.94
CA VAL A 312 -12.27 2.48 -16.12
C VAL A 312 -10.98 1.69 -16.10
N THR A 313 -11.10 0.38 -15.93
CA THR A 313 -9.97 -0.55 -16.03
C THR A 313 -9.84 -1.01 -17.47
N ILE A 314 -8.69 -0.77 -18.09
CA ILE A 314 -8.35 -1.13 -19.46
C ILE A 314 -7.39 -2.31 -19.41
N TYR A 315 -7.89 -3.50 -19.75
CA TYR A 315 -7.10 -4.73 -19.79
C TYR A 315 -6.39 -4.84 -21.14
N ASN A 316 -5.16 -5.34 -21.16
CA ASN A 316 -4.30 -5.40 -22.35
C ASN A 316 -4.22 -4.03 -23.03
N ALA A 317 -3.94 -2.98 -22.26
CA ALA A 317 -3.98 -1.58 -22.68
C ALA A 317 -3.12 -1.33 -23.92
N GLY A 318 -3.74 -0.82 -25.00
CA GLY A 318 -3.09 -0.54 -26.26
C GLY A 318 -2.82 -1.75 -27.17
N GLU A 319 -3.28 -2.95 -26.78
CA GLU A 319 -3.17 -4.18 -27.58
C GLU A 319 -4.44 -4.45 -28.39
N SER A 320 -4.33 -5.34 -29.39
CA SER A 320 -5.44 -5.63 -30.29
C SER A 320 -6.63 -6.35 -29.65
N ASP A 321 -6.47 -6.92 -28.49
CA ASP A 321 -7.47 -7.62 -27.66
C ASP A 321 -7.82 -6.85 -26.38
N GLN A 322 -7.56 -5.54 -26.36
CA GLN A 322 -7.96 -4.63 -25.28
C GLN A 322 -9.45 -4.76 -24.98
N THR A 323 -9.77 -4.72 -23.68
CA THR A 323 -11.16 -4.66 -23.17
C THR A 323 -11.24 -3.70 -22.00
N GLU A 324 -12.42 -3.10 -21.76
CA GLU A 324 -12.63 -2.10 -20.73
C GLU A 324 -13.72 -2.52 -19.74
N LEU A 325 -13.52 -2.18 -18.48
CA LEU A 325 -14.48 -2.38 -17.41
C LEU A 325 -14.66 -1.09 -16.60
N TRP A 326 -15.84 -0.51 -16.67
CA TRP A 326 -16.22 0.61 -15.85
C TRP A 326 -16.80 0.14 -14.52
N LYS A 327 -16.37 0.74 -13.40
CA LYS A 327 -16.94 0.53 -12.07
C LYS A 327 -17.09 1.85 -11.31
N ARG A 328 -18.09 1.90 -10.42
CA ARG A 328 -18.27 2.95 -9.43
C ARG A 328 -18.74 2.33 -8.13
N ASP A 329 -18.07 2.61 -7.04
CA ASP A 329 -18.52 2.21 -5.73
C ASP A 329 -19.84 2.87 -5.33
N GLY A 330 -20.65 2.18 -4.53
CA GLY A 330 -21.93 2.70 -4.07
C GLY A 330 -21.84 3.96 -3.22
N ASN A 331 -20.69 4.15 -2.54
CA ASN A 331 -20.37 5.31 -1.70
C ASN A 331 -19.28 6.21 -2.29
N ALA A 332 -19.01 6.10 -3.59
CA ALA A 332 -18.04 6.97 -4.27
C ALA A 332 -18.31 8.47 -4.07
N TRP A 333 -19.55 8.86 -3.81
CA TRP A 333 -19.94 10.24 -3.49
C TRP A 333 -19.21 10.77 -2.24
N HIS A 334 -18.82 9.90 -1.31
CA HIS A 334 -18.06 10.23 -0.11
C HIS A 334 -16.55 9.98 -0.31
N PHE A 335 -16.18 8.75 -0.65
CA PHE A 335 -14.79 8.28 -0.65
C PHE A 335 -14.00 8.65 -1.92
N MET A 336 -14.68 8.94 -3.03
CA MET A 336 -14.09 9.24 -4.34
C MET A 336 -14.77 10.47 -4.97
N SER A 337 -15.09 11.49 -4.18
CA SER A 337 -15.81 12.67 -4.68
C SER A 337 -14.90 13.60 -5.45
N LEU A 338 -15.23 13.86 -6.74
CA LEU A 338 -14.44 14.67 -7.66
C LEU A 338 -12.93 14.30 -7.64
N PRO A 339 -12.57 13.03 -7.83
CA PRO A 339 -11.19 12.58 -7.64
C PRO A 339 -10.22 13.32 -8.55
N THR A 340 -9.02 13.53 -8.06
CA THR A 340 -7.95 14.25 -8.73
C THR A 340 -6.75 13.37 -9.07
N GLY A 341 -6.59 12.22 -8.42
CA GLY A 341 -5.49 11.31 -8.67
C GLY A 341 -5.81 9.87 -8.29
N ILE A 342 -5.06 8.96 -8.86
CA ILE A 342 -5.02 7.53 -8.56
C ILE A 342 -3.56 7.08 -8.50
N ALA A 343 -3.20 6.25 -7.51
CA ALA A 343 -1.89 5.61 -7.44
C ALA A 343 -2.04 4.19 -6.91
N PHE A 344 -1.37 3.25 -7.55
CA PHE A 344 -1.26 1.88 -7.08
C PHE A 344 -0.13 1.74 -6.07
N SER A 345 -0.33 0.87 -5.09
CA SER A 345 0.71 0.32 -4.23
C SER A 345 1.20 -1.03 -4.76
N GLU A 346 2.42 -1.42 -4.41
CA GLU A 346 3.02 -2.70 -4.83
C GLU A 346 2.29 -3.91 -4.25
N ASN A 347 1.54 -3.74 -3.15
CA ASN A 347 0.66 -4.77 -2.59
C ASN A 347 -0.67 -4.94 -3.35
N THR A 348 -0.80 -4.28 -4.51
CA THR A 348 -1.97 -4.27 -5.41
C THR A 348 -3.19 -3.47 -4.95
N ASN A 349 -3.19 -2.86 -3.79
CA ASN A 349 -4.18 -1.85 -3.44
C ASN A 349 -3.96 -0.58 -4.29
N PHE A 350 -4.94 0.30 -4.34
CA PHE A 350 -4.78 1.63 -4.89
C PHE A 350 -5.43 2.67 -3.99
N ALA A 351 -4.94 3.90 -4.06
CA ALA A 351 -5.59 5.01 -3.38
C ALA A 351 -5.99 6.10 -4.37
N ASN A 352 -7.02 6.86 -3.99
CA ASN A 352 -7.46 8.05 -4.73
C ASN A 352 -7.44 9.29 -3.84
N SER A 353 -7.37 10.45 -4.46
CA SER A 353 -7.41 11.76 -3.81
C SER A 353 -8.71 12.50 -4.14
N PRO A 354 -9.68 12.65 -3.20
CA PRO A 354 -10.91 13.41 -3.43
C PRO A 354 -10.66 14.92 -3.46
N GLY A 355 -11.17 15.60 -4.51
CA GLY A 355 -10.98 17.03 -4.72
C GLY A 355 -12.06 17.92 -4.11
N VAL A 356 -12.70 17.51 -3.01
CA VAL A 356 -13.79 18.24 -2.35
C VAL A 356 -13.34 18.83 -1.01
N TYR A 357 -14.12 19.79 -0.50
CA TYR A 357 -13.90 20.39 0.81
C TYR A 357 -14.44 19.52 1.95
N ASP A 358 -15.62 18.96 1.75
CA ASP A 358 -16.39 18.20 2.75
C ASP A 358 -16.99 16.97 2.07
N ALA A 359 -16.46 15.81 2.36
CA ALA A 359 -16.90 14.52 1.81
C ALA A 359 -18.35 14.17 2.21
N ASN A 360 -18.85 14.74 3.31
CA ASN A 360 -20.24 14.57 3.74
C ASN A 360 -21.23 15.46 2.99
N HIS A 361 -20.78 16.46 2.21
CA HIS A 361 -21.60 17.40 1.42
C HIS A 361 -22.70 18.10 2.23
N ASN A 362 -22.50 18.26 3.53
CA ASN A 362 -23.49 18.86 4.44
C ASN A 362 -23.20 20.33 4.77
N GLY A 363 -22.09 20.89 4.26
CA GLY A 363 -21.62 22.25 4.50
C GLY A 363 -21.05 22.43 5.90
N GLY A 364 -20.47 21.38 6.46
CA GLY A 364 -19.73 21.35 7.70
C GLY A 364 -18.33 21.94 7.61
N ASP A 365 -17.46 21.46 8.45
CA ASP A 365 -16.04 21.80 8.43
C ASP A 365 -15.33 21.12 7.24
N ALA A 366 -14.11 21.49 6.96
CA ALA A 366 -13.26 20.80 6.02
C ALA A 366 -13.05 19.35 6.50
N PHE A 367 -13.50 18.38 5.72
CA PHE A 367 -13.52 16.97 6.13
C PHE A 367 -13.42 16.07 4.90
N THR A 368 -12.20 15.76 4.49
CA THR A 368 -11.91 14.82 3.41
C THR A 368 -10.42 14.48 3.39
N GLY A 369 -10.05 13.45 2.63
CA GLY A 369 -8.69 12.99 2.42
C GLY A 369 -8.66 11.77 1.50
N PRO A 370 -7.48 11.19 1.25
CA PRO A 370 -7.35 10.03 0.38
C PRO A 370 -8.09 8.82 0.95
N ALA A 371 -8.56 7.96 0.04
CA ALA A 371 -9.19 6.68 0.38
C ALA A 371 -8.46 5.53 -0.31
N LEU A 372 -8.32 4.42 0.43
CA LEU A 372 -7.67 3.19 0.01
C LEU A 372 -8.70 2.18 -0.51
N TRP A 373 -8.34 1.43 -1.56
CA TRP A 373 -9.20 0.47 -2.24
C TRP A 373 -8.42 -0.78 -2.64
N SER A 374 -9.12 -1.91 -2.72
CA SER A 374 -8.59 -3.12 -3.36
C SER A 374 -8.66 -3.01 -4.89
N SER A 375 -7.67 -3.54 -5.61
CA SER A 375 -7.80 -3.75 -7.06
C SER A 375 -8.48 -5.07 -7.42
N ASP A 376 -8.76 -5.92 -6.43
CA ASP A 376 -9.52 -7.15 -6.64
C ASP A 376 -10.96 -6.80 -7.06
N MET A 377 -11.34 -7.22 -8.27
CA MET A 377 -12.65 -6.93 -8.85
C MET A 377 -13.80 -7.66 -8.16
N ASP A 378 -13.52 -8.64 -7.33
CA ASP A 378 -14.51 -9.32 -6.48
C ASP A 378 -14.77 -8.52 -5.19
N ILE A 379 -13.92 -7.53 -4.87
CA ILE A 379 -14.02 -6.62 -3.73
C ILE A 379 -14.39 -5.20 -4.20
N TYR A 380 -13.62 -4.63 -5.11
CA TYR A 380 -13.79 -3.24 -5.56
C TYR A 380 -15.14 -2.99 -6.18
N ALA A 381 -15.85 -1.99 -5.65
CA ALA A 381 -17.19 -1.59 -6.09
C ALA A 381 -18.21 -2.73 -6.10
N GLU A 382 -17.97 -3.76 -5.29
CA GLU A 382 -18.97 -4.80 -5.01
C GLU A 382 -19.66 -4.41 -3.69
N PRO A 383 -20.91 -3.92 -3.75
CA PRO A 383 -21.55 -3.32 -2.59
C PRO A 383 -21.85 -4.37 -1.53
N SER A 384 -21.21 -4.25 -0.41
CA SER A 384 -21.59 -4.94 0.83
C SER A 384 -22.67 -4.17 1.61
N GLY A 385 -23.14 -3.00 1.14
CA GLY A 385 -24.01 -2.07 1.87
C GLY A 385 -23.20 -1.03 2.66
N GLY A 386 -23.82 -0.25 3.52
CA GLY A 386 -23.13 0.70 4.42
C GLY A 386 -22.13 1.63 3.74
N ASN A 387 -20.86 1.47 4.05
CA ASN A 387 -19.76 2.33 3.60
C ASN A 387 -19.12 1.91 2.26
N GLY A 388 -19.75 1.03 1.47
CA GLY A 388 -19.20 0.61 0.16
C GLY A 388 -18.04 -0.38 0.30
N SER A 389 -17.03 -0.28 -0.56
CA SER A 389 -15.92 -1.21 -0.64
C SER A 389 -14.55 -0.58 -0.34
N HIS A 390 -14.50 0.67 0.18
CA HIS A 390 -13.23 1.26 0.58
C HIS A 390 -12.59 0.42 1.70
N LEU A 391 -11.27 0.36 1.71
CA LEU A 391 -10.51 -0.38 2.71
C LEU A 391 -10.13 0.50 3.89
N ASP A 392 -9.88 1.80 3.61
CA ASP A 392 -9.57 2.82 4.60
C ASP A 392 -9.77 4.23 4.02
N MET A 393 -9.83 5.25 4.86
CA MET A 393 -9.88 6.67 4.48
C MET A 393 -9.29 7.54 5.58
N THR A 394 -8.58 8.59 5.20
CA THR A 394 -8.18 9.65 6.13
C THR A 394 -8.95 10.94 5.86
N HIS A 395 -9.18 11.78 6.88
CA HIS A 395 -9.88 13.06 6.76
C HIS A 395 -8.96 14.25 7.09
N ALA A 396 -7.73 14.19 6.57
CA ALA A 396 -6.68 15.14 6.91
C ALA A 396 -6.19 16.01 5.74
N SER A 397 -6.81 15.94 4.55
CA SER A 397 -6.31 16.64 3.35
C SER A 397 -7.45 17.10 2.43
N PRO A 398 -8.23 18.14 2.79
CA PRO A 398 -9.30 18.66 1.93
C PRO A 398 -8.78 19.26 0.63
N TYR A 399 -9.61 19.21 -0.42
CA TYR A 399 -9.21 19.59 -1.78
C TYR A 399 -7.92 18.90 -2.23
N CYS A 400 -7.79 17.59 -1.96
CA CYS A 400 -6.65 16.81 -2.42
C CYS A 400 -6.36 17.04 -3.89
N GLN A 401 -5.07 17.10 -4.24
CA GLN A 401 -4.59 17.25 -5.61
C GLN A 401 -3.55 16.15 -5.87
N GLY A 402 -3.81 15.30 -6.85
CA GLY A 402 -2.89 14.20 -7.18
C GLY A 402 -2.61 13.25 -6.01
N ILE A 403 -1.91 12.16 -6.28
CA ILE A 403 -1.49 11.19 -5.26
C ILE A 403 -0.27 10.46 -5.78
N ALA A 404 0.67 10.10 -4.90
CA ALA A 404 1.85 9.30 -5.22
C ALA A 404 2.05 8.21 -4.17
N TYR A 405 2.35 7.00 -4.61
CA TYR A 405 2.67 5.87 -3.75
C TYR A 405 4.06 6.00 -3.12
N GLU A 406 4.23 5.48 -1.90
CA GLU A 406 5.53 5.39 -1.23
C GLU A 406 5.89 3.94 -0.89
N THR A 407 5.21 3.31 0.05
CA THR A 407 5.46 1.94 0.51
C THR A 407 4.23 1.39 1.23
N GLY A 408 3.97 0.08 1.16
CA GLY A 408 2.83 -0.53 1.84
C GLY A 408 1.50 0.15 1.49
N ASN A 409 0.85 0.74 2.47
CA ASN A 409 -0.36 1.56 2.29
C ASN A 409 -0.10 3.06 2.54
N ALA A 410 1.14 3.51 2.36
CA ALA A 410 1.52 4.92 2.52
C ALA A 410 1.53 5.67 1.19
N PHE A 411 0.88 6.85 1.17
CA PHE A 411 0.74 7.69 -0.01
C PHE A 411 0.96 9.17 0.33
N TRP A 412 1.42 9.92 -0.67
CA TRP A 412 1.60 11.37 -0.61
C TRP A 412 0.50 12.07 -1.38
N VAL A 413 -0.07 13.11 -0.79
CA VAL A 413 -1.05 13.98 -1.46
C VAL A 413 -0.69 15.45 -1.26
N PHE A 414 -1.17 16.29 -2.18
CA PHE A 414 -1.14 17.72 -2.00
C PHE A 414 -2.49 18.16 -1.37
N ASP A 415 -2.46 18.73 -0.16
CA ASP A 415 -3.62 19.32 0.50
C ASP A 415 -3.86 20.75 -0.04
N GLY A 416 -4.85 20.88 -0.90
CA GLY A 416 -5.19 22.17 -1.50
C GLY A 416 -5.92 23.13 -0.57
N TYR A 417 -6.32 22.72 0.63
CA TYR A 417 -6.91 23.57 1.65
C TYR A 417 -5.85 24.22 2.53
N SER A 418 -4.92 23.45 3.04
CA SER A 418 -3.84 23.91 3.91
C SER A 418 -2.63 24.42 3.12
N ASN A 419 -2.54 24.14 1.81
CA ASN A 419 -1.42 24.47 0.93
C ASN A 419 -0.10 23.79 1.34
N ASP A 420 -0.18 22.54 1.72
CA ASP A 420 0.96 21.73 2.14
C ASP A 420 0.96 20.33 1.47
N ILE A 421 2.04 19.57 1.69
CA ILE A 421 2.17 18.19 1.23
C ILE A 421 1.98 17.27 2.44
N VAL A 422 1.17 16.22 2.27
CA VAL A 422 0.79 15.35 3.37
C VAL A 422 1.12 13.91 3.02
N ARG A 423 1.86 13.24 3.89
CA ARG A 423 2.02 11.81 3.90
C ARG A 423 0.87 11.19 4.68
N ASN A 424 0.12 10.33 4.02
CA ASN A 424 -0.97 9.55 4.62
C ASN A 424 -0.56 8.08 4.56
N ASP A 425 -0.30 7.49 5.70
CA ASP A 425 -0.01 6.07 5.86
C ASP A 425 -1.23 5.44 6.55
N PHE A 426 -1.97 4.65 5.80
CA PHE A 426 -3.15 3.95 6.32
C PHE A 426 -2.79 2.80 7.26
N VAL A 427 -1.52 2.34 7.22
CA VAL A 427 -0.97 1.21 7.98
C VAL A 427 -1.63 -0.09 7.53
N ASP A 428 -2.70 -0.52 8.21
CA ASP A 428 -3.39 -1.75 7.87
C ASP A 428 -4.62 -1.51 6.97
N ASP A 429 -4.97 -2.52 6.20
CA ASP A 429 -6.22 -2.63 5.48
C ASP A 429 -7.28 -3.22 6.43
N HIS A 430 -8.32 -2.46 6.71
CA HIS A 430 -9.36 -2.88 7.66
C HIS A 430 -10.50 -3.66 7.01
N GLY A 431 -10.36 -4.00 5.75
CA GLY A 431 -11.39 -4.70 4.97
C GLY A 431 -12.49 -3.80 4.44
N PRO A 432 -13.29 -4.31 3.47
CA PRO A 432 -14.24 -3.51 2.72
C PRO A 432 -15.34 -2.91 3.59
N GLY A 433 -15.47 -1.57 3.56
CA GLY A 433 -16.53 -0.82 4.24
C GLY A 433 -16.38 -0.70 5.75
N ASN A 434 -15.22 -1.02 6.31
CA ASN A 434 -14.91 -0.76 7.71
C ASN A 434 -14.70 0.73 7.97
N ASP A 435 -14.87 1.17 9.22
CA ASP A 435 -14.90 2.57 9.65
C ASP A 435 -13.80 2.88 10.67
N PHE A 436 -12.81 2.01 10.82
CA PHE A 436 -11.68 2.22 11.73
C PHE A 436 -10.51 2.88 11.00
N HIS A 437 -10.24 4.16 11.27
CA HIS A 437 -9.20 4.96 10.61
C HIS A 437 -8.14 5.50 11.59
N ALA A 438 -8.23 5.11 12.87
CA ALA A 438 -7.43 5.73 13.95
C ALA A 438 -5.98 5.24 14.01
N ASP A 439 -5.62 4.13 13.39
CA ASP A 439 -4.24 3.63 13.31
C ASP A 439 -3.39 4.36 12.28
N ALA A 440 -4.00 5.13 11.38
CA ALA A 440 -3.29 5.89 10.37
C ALA A 440 -2.22 6.84 10.97
N ARG A 441 -1.17 7.08 10.18
CA ARG A 441 -0.07 7.97 10.52
C ARG A 441 0.02 9.10 9.48
N ILE A 442 -0.15 10.33 9.95
CA ILE A 442 -0.20 11.52 9.10
C ILE A 442 0.97 12.44 9.43
N LEU A 443 1.76 12.77 8.39
CA LEU A 443 2.85 13.74 8.49
C LEU A 443 2.61 14.89 7.50
N ARG A 444 2.66 16.14 7.98
CA ARG A 444 2.38 17.35 7.19
C ARG A 444 3.63 18.17 6.96
N TYR A 445 3.97 18.43 5.71
CA TYR A 445 5.13 19.17 5.25
C TYR A 445 4.69 20.57 4.78
N ALA A 446 4.87 21.59 5.61
CA ALA A 446 4.28 22.92 5.43
C ALA A 446 5.29 24.08 5.56
N ASP A 447 6.61 23.84 5.44
CA ASP A 447 7.60 24.93 5.53
C ASP A 447 7.52 25.90 4.34
N ASP A 448 7.18 25.40 3.15
CA ASP A 448 7.01 26.18 1.93
C ASP A 448 5.62 25.96 1.33
N GLU A 449 4.89 27.06 1.11
CA GLU A 449 3.53 27.01 0.59
C GLU A 449 3.51 26.52 -0.87
N VAL A 450 2.72 25.48 -1.14
CA VAL A 450 2.33 25.02 -2.48
C VAL A 450 0.91 25.49 -2.78
N LEU A 451 0.61 25.80 -4.05
CA LEU A 451 -0.68 26.35 -4.43
C LEU A 451 -1.33 25.54 -5.56
N LYS A 452 -2.55 25.07 -5.32
CA LYS A 452 -3.37 24.44 -6.37
C LYS A 452 -3.92 25.48 -7.35
N ASP A 453 -4.53 25.01 -8.44
CA ASP A 453 -5.34 25.87 -9.31
C ASP A 453 -6.51 26.51 -8.53
N SER A 454 -6.66 27.82 -8.66
CA SER A 454 -7.72 28.59 -7.98
C SER A 454 -9.12 28.24 -8.46
N ASP A 455 -9.26 27.72 -9.67
CA ASP A 455 -10.53 27.36 -10.30
C ASP A 455 -10.89 25.87 -10.16
N ASP A 456 -10.05 25.07 -9.48
CA ASP A 456 -10.20 23.63 -9.27
C ASP A 456 -10.37 22.81 -10.56
N LEU A 457 -9.80 23.28 -11.65
CA LEU A 457 -9.86 22.64 -12.96
C LEU A 457 -8.63 21.77 -13.23
N ILE A 458 -7.44 22.32 -12.94
CA ILE A 458 -6.15 21.71 -13.27
C ILE A 458 -5.59 21.06 -12.02
N VAL A 459 -5.24 19.78 -12.13
CA VAL A 459 -4.73 19.00 -11.01
C VAL A 459 -3.21 19.18 -10.86
N SER A 460 -2.77 19.33 -9.64
CA SER A 460 -1.35 19.26 -9.24
C SER A 460 -0.97 17.83 -8.93
N HIS A 461 -0.34 17.10 -9.86
CA HIS A 461 0.07 15.73 -9.63
C HIS A 461 1.41 15.63 -8.91
N LEU A 462 1.68 14.45 -8.34
CA LEU A 462 2.90 14.12 -7.63
C LEU A 462 3.45 12.77 -8.13
N VAL A 463 4.75 12.57 -7.96
CA VAL A 463 5.41 11.27 -8.16
C VAL A 463 6.60 11.15 -7.23
N LEU A 464 6.78 9.97 -6.64
CA LEU A 464 7.97 9.63 -5.85
C LEU A 464 9.01 8.91 -6.72
N ASP A 465 10.23 9.43 -6.78
CA ASP A 465 11.40 8.69 -7.22
C ASP A 465 11.88 7.84 -6.04
N ASP A 466 11.41 6.60 -5.98
CA ASP A 466 11.69 5.70 -4.87
C ASP A 466 13.19 5.37 -4.76
N GLU A 467 13.91 5.22 -5.88
CA GLU A 467 15.35 4.95 -5.86
C GLU A 467 16.15 6.09 -5.19
N LYS A 468 15.75 7.35 -5.45
CA LYS A 468 16.43 8.54 -4.95
C LYS A 468 15.76 9.15 -3.73
N GLN A 469 14.55 8.68 -3.36
CA GLN A 469 13.75 9.18 -2.24
C GLN A 469 13.41 10.68 -2.37
N TRP A 470 13.11 11.11 -3.62
CA TRP A 470 12.66 12.45 -3.93
C TRP A 470 11.20 12.46 -4.37
N LEU A 471 10.36 13.16 -3.63
CA LEU A 471 8.98 13.42 -4.03
C LEU A 471 8.93 14.66 -4.93
N TYR A 472 8.54 14.48 -6.19
CA TYR A 472 8.33 15.58 -7.14
C TYR A 472 6.88 16.00 -7.10
N VAL A 473 6.63 17.32 -7.06
CA VAL A 473 5.30 17.90 -6.92
C VAL A 473 5.10 19.00 -7.95
N VAL A 474 4.03 18.89 -8.72
CA VAL A 474 3.54 20.00 -9.54
C VAL A 474 2.90 21.03 -8.61
N ASP A 475 3.48 22.21 -8.51
CA ASP A 475 2.97 23.35 -7.77
C ASP A 475 2.32 24.32 -8.78
N HIS A 476 1.10 23.96 -9.23
CA HIS A 476 0.40 24.62 -10.33
C HIS A 476 0.25 26.12 -10.11
N GLY A 477 -0.25 26.52 -8.93
CA GLY A 477 -0.51 27.92 -8.64
C GLY A 477 0.74 28.80 -8.58
N ASN A 478 1.92 28.18 -8.40
CA ASN A 478 3.22 28.84 -8.47
C ASN A 478 3.95 28.62 -9.80
N ASN A 479 3.34 27.92 -10.78
CA ASN A 479 3.90 27.63 -12.11
C ASN A 479 5.28 26.97 -12.06
N ARG A 480 5.44 25.96 -11.19
CA ARG A 480 6.73 25.28 -10.96
C ARG A 480 6.54 23.80 -10.66
N VAL A 481 7.66 23.08 -10.73
CA VAL A 481 7.81 21.77 -10.08
C VAL A 481 8.84 21.92 -8.96
N ILE A 482 8.51 21.41 -7.79
CA ILE A 482 9.41 21.28 -6.65
C ILE A 482 9.72 19.81 -6.41
N ARG A 483 10.75 19.52 -5.61
CA ARG A 483 10.99 18.19 -5.04
C ARG A 483 11.33 18.29 -3.57
N ILE A 484 10.94 17.28 -2.81
CA ILE A 484 11.16 17.14 -1.37
C ILE A 484 11.96 15.85 -1.13
N ASP A 485 13.06 15.96 -0.38
CA ASP A 485 13.79 14.80 0.14
C ASP A 485 13.03 14.26 1.36
N ILE A 486 12.33 13.14 1.18
CA ILE A 486 11.42 12.56 2.18
C ILE A 486 12.15 11.96 3.39
N ASN A 487 13.47 11.77 3.30
CA ASN A 487 14.33 11.32 4.41
C ASN A 487 14.78 12.44 5.33
N THR A 488 14.38 13.68 5.07
CA THR A 488 14.82 14.86 5.81
C THR A 488 13.67 15.52 6.55
N GLY A 489 14.03 16.31 7.55
CA GLY A 489 13.11 17.09 8.35
C GLY A 489 13.03 16.66 9.80
N ASP A 490 12.50 17.54 10.62
CA ASP A 490 12.29 17.35 12.04
C ASP A 490 10.79 17.08 12.28
N ILE A 491 10.45 15.87 12.71
CA ILE A 491 9.08 15.48 13.04
C ILE A 491 8.73 16.03 14.41
N GLY A 492 7.60 16.71 14.52
CA GLY A 492 7.06 17.20 15.79
C GLY A 492 6.15 18.41 15.63
N GLY A 493 5.35 18.65 16.66
CA GLY A 493 4.36 19.72 16.66
C GLY A 493 3.00 19.25 16.15
N THR A 494 1.95 19.86 16.68
CA THR A 494 0.58 19.55 16.31
C THR A 494 0.17 20.38 15.10
N PRO A 495 -0.37 19.78 14.03
CA PRO A 495 -0.92 20.52 12.90
C PRO A 495 -2.08 21.46 13.32
N ASP A 496 -2.23 22.56 12.58
CA ASP A 496 -3.36 23.48 12.80
C ASP A 496 -4.69 22.91 12.25
N TYR A 497 -4.62 21.94 11.34
CA TYR A 497 -5.79 21.22 10.83
C TYR A 497 -6.26 20.18 11.86
N PRO A 498 -7.58 20.03 12.11
CA PRO A 498 -8.09 19.13 13.13
C PRO A 498 -7.75 17.66 12.86
N ASP A 499 -7.44 16.93 13.91
CA ASP A 499 -7.44 15.47 13.93
C ASP A 499 -8.87 14.99 14.19
N TYR A 500 -9.55 14.49 13.16
CA TYR A 500 -10.94 14.05 13.26
C TYR A 500 -11.09 12.61 13.73
N GLU A 501 -10.07 11.75 13.49
CA GLU A 501 -10.14 10.32 13.73
C GLU A 501 -9.35 9.86 14.97
N GLY A 502 -8.49 10.75 15.49
CA GLY A 502 -7.60 10.40 16.61
C GLY A 502 -6.44 9.52 16.18
N TYR A 503 -5.81 9.90 15.05
CA TYR A 503 -4.74 9.13 14.39
C TYR A 503 -3.62 8.71 15.33
N MET A 504 -3.06 7.54 15.11
CA MET A 504 -1.90 7.03 15.87
C MET A 504 -0.72 8.00 15.83
N GLN A 505 -0.52 8.68 14.69
CA GLN A 505 0.46 9.76 14.53
C GLN A 505 -0.15 10.91 13.74
N TYR A 506 -0.08 12.13 14.29
CA TYR A 506 -0.52 13.34 13.60
C TYR A 506 0.42 14.50 13.93
N GLU A 507 1.42 14.73 13.08
CA GLU A 507 2.54 15.63 13.37
C GLU A 507 2.95 16.46 12.14
N MET A 508 3.58 17.61 12.43
CA MET A 508 4.26 18.43 11.42
C MET A 508 5.65 17.90 11.14
N VAL A 509 6.13 18.09 9.92
CA VAL A 509 7.53 17.97 9.54
C VAL A 509 8.06 19.33 9.11
N THR A 510 9.16 19.75 9.70
CA THR A 510 9.79 21.07 9.45
C THR A 510 11.26 20.91 9.15
N ASN A 511 11.91 21.94 8.58
CA ASN A 511 13.33 21.91 8.21
C ASN A 511 13.72 20.78 7.24
N TYR A 512 12.77 20.30 6.43
CA TYR A 512 13.07 19.35 5.37
C TYR A 512 13.74 20.02 4.17
N VAL A 513 14.41 19.23 3.34
CA VAL A 513 15.07 19.73 2.13
C VAL A 513 14.04 19.78 1.01
N GLN A 514 13.80 20.98 0.49
CA GLN A 514 12.98 21.24 -0.68
C GLN A 514 13.79 22.02 -1.72
N GLU A 515 13.61 21.67 -2.99
CA GLU A 515 14.26 22.35 -4.11
C GLU A 515 13.26 22.67 -5.23
N THR A 516 13.44 23.81 -5.90
CA THR A 516 12.73 24.07 -7.16
C THR A 516 13.44 23.35 -8.29
N VAL A 517 12.75 22.44 -8.96
CA VAL A 517 13.26 21.65 -10.08
C VAL A 517 13.23 22.48 -11.38
N VAL A 518 12.06 23.07 -11.67
CA VAL A 518 11.84 23.94 -12.81
C VAL A 518 10.79 25.00 -12.44
N SER A 519 10.89 26.20 -13.03
CA SER A 519 9.96 27.33 -12.86
C SER A 519 9.50 27.89 -14.20
N ASP A 520 8.54 28.83 -14.13
CA ASP A 520 7.99 29.53 -15.29
C ASP A 520 7.27 28.60 -16.30
N LEU A 521 6.68 27.50 -15.79
CA LEU A 521 5.81 26.60 -16.55
C LEU A 521 4.46 27.27 -16.86
N ILE A 522 3.76 26.77 -17.87
CA ILE A 522 2.44 27.28 -18.26
C ILE A 522 1.38 26.24 -17.90
N GLU A 523 0.63 26.49 -16.81
CA GLU A 523 -0.43 25.59 -16.35
C GLU A 523 0.02 24.13 -16.24
N PRO A 524 1.09 23.84 -15.47
CA PRO A 524 1.57 22.47 -15.32
C PRO A 524 0.54 21.63 -14.57
N ALA A 525 0.40 20.33 -14.97
CA ALA A 525 -0.60 19.42 -14.42
C ALA A 525 -0.02 18.06 -14.04
N GLY A 526 0.19 17.18 -15.00
CA GLY A 526 0.72 15.82 -14.78
C GLY A 526 2.22 15.79 -14.70
N ILE A 527 2.76 14.78 -14.04
CA ILE A 527 4.20 14.55 -13.87
C ILE A 527 4.48 13.06 -13.75
N ASP A 528 5.58 12.62 -14.33
CA ASP A 528 6.17 11.30 -14.01
C ASP A 528 7.69 11.33 -14.14
N VAL A 529 8.36 10.36 -13.49
CA VAL A 529 9.82 10.31 -13.41
C VAL A 529 10.30 8.88 -13.63
N ILE A 530 11.34 8.72 -14.44
CA ILE A 530 12.07 7.47 -14.59
C ILE A 530 13.58 7.75 -14.66
N GLU A 531 14.35 7.18 -13.75
CA GLU A 531 15.79 7.43 -13.61
C GLU A 531 16.10 8.96 -13.57
N ASP A 532 16.86 9.47 -14.55
CA ASP A 532 17.23 10.89 -14.66
C ASP A 532 16.33 11.67 -15.67
N ARG A 533 15.14 11.17 -15.96
CA ARG A 533 14.17 11.82 -16.84
C ARG A 533 12.89 12.14 -16.11
N MET A 534 12.37 13.33 -16.35
CA MET A 534 11.07 13.80 -15.85
C MET A 534 10.24 14.26 -17.04
N ILE A 535 8.98 13.90 -17.05
CA ILE A 535 7.98 14.43 -17.98
C ILE A 535 6.97 15.27 -17.22
N VAL A 536 6.54 16.39 -17.81
CA VAL A 536 5.52 17.28 -17.23
C VAL A 536 4.54 17.68 -18.33
N SER A 537 3.23 17.56 -18.07
CA SER A 537 2.20 18.05 -18.97
C SER A 537 1.87 19.52 -18.67
N GLU A 538 1.66 20.32 -19.74
CA GLU A 538 1.05 21.65 -19.68
C GLU A 538 -0.41 21.57 -20.16
N HIS A 539 -1.36 21.93 -19.28
CA HIS A 539 -2.79 21.69 -19.48
C HIS A 539 -3.33 22.27 -20.79
N SER A 540 -3.27 23.60 -20.97
CA SER A 540 -3.92 24.27 -22.09
C SER A 540 -3.11 24.27 -23.37
N SER A 541 -1.77 24.18 -23.31
CA SER A 541 -0.94 24.09 -24.50
C SER A 541 -1.02 22.70 -25.12
N GLY A 542 -1.26 21.68 -24.29
CA GLY A 542 -1.23 20.27 -24.69
C GLY A 542 0.19 19.75 -24.91
N ASP A 543 1.19 20.43 -24.39
CA ASP A 543 2.57 20.00 -24.49
C ASP A 543 2.92 19.01 -23.36
N ILE A 544 3.75 18.02 -23.68
CA ILE A 544 4.46 17.22 -22.70
C ILE A 544 5.94 17.58 -22.82
N ILE A 545 6.52 18.09 -21.71
CA ILE A 545 7.90 18.56 -21.69
C ILE A 545 8.78 17.47 -21.08
N ILE A 546 9.91 17.20 -21.72
CA ILE A 546 10.91 16.24 -21.27
C ILE A 546 12.07 16.98 -20.63
N TYR A 547 12.45 16.59 -19.42
CA TYR A 547 13.56 17.19 -18.67
C TYR A 547 14.64 16.15 -18.32
N ASP A 548 15.89 16.62 -18.30
CA ASP A 548 17.02 15.97 -17.64
C ASP A 548 17.11 16.50 -16.20
N ILE A 549 16.85 15.61 -15.24
CA ILE A 549 16.89 15.91 -13.80
C ILE A 549 18.19 15.43 -13.12
N SER A 550 19.17 14.96 -13.90
CA SER A 550 20.52 14.71 -13.38
C SER A 550 21.26 16.00 -13.01
N VAL A 551 20.73 17.12 -13.43
CA VAL A 551 21.24 18.50 -13.14
C VAL A 551 20.12 19.34 -12.54
N MET A 552 20.49 20.30 -11.66
CA MET A 552 19.53 21.22 -11.04
C MET A 552 19.96 22.69 -11.27
N PRO A 553 19.05 23.56 -11.69
CA PRO A 553 17.68 23.31 -12.16
C PRO A 553 17.64 22.33 -13.33
N ALA A 554 16.51 21.62 -13.52
CA ALA A 554 16.35 20.65 -14.58
C ALA A 554 16.53 21.29 -15.98
N LEU A 555 17.10 20.53 -16.91
CA LEU A 555 17.34 20.98 -18.27
C LEU A 555 16.22 20.46 -19.19
N GLU A 556 15.47 21.35 -19.81
CA GLU A 556 14.52 20.99 -20.86
C GLU A 556 15.26 20.37 -22.06
N LEU A 557 14.86 19.15 -22.43
CA LEU A 557 15.44 18.42 -23.57
C LEU A 557 14.58 18.56 -24.83
N ASP A 558 13.25 18.46 -24.68
CA ASP A 558 12.30 18.56 -25.82
C ASP A 558 10.88 18.78 -25.34
N ARG A 559 9.98 19.06 -26.29
CA ARG A 559 8.53 19.19 -26.09
C ARG A 559 7.77 18.38 -27.14
N ILE A 560 6.77 17.65 -26.69
CA ILE A 560 5.85 16.88 -27.52
C ILE A 560 4.54 17.65 -27.62
N GLU A 561 4.20 18.17 -28.80
CA GLU A 561 2.92 18.80 -29.08
C GLU A 561 1.87 17.70 -29.31
N THR A 562 1.01 17.42 -28.35
CA THR A 562 -0.01 16.35 -28.46
C THR A 562 -1.22 16.78 -29.30
N GLY A 563 -1.48 18.07 -29.38
CA GLY A 563 -2.66 18.64 -30.02
C GLY A 563 -3.92 18.64 -29.14
N PHE A 564 -3.85 18.13 -27.93
CA PHE A 564 -4.89 18.28 -26.90
C PHE A 564 -4.86 19.68 -26.28
N SER A 565 -5.84 20.00 -25.44
CA SER A 565 -5.93 21.33 -24.83
C SER A 565 -6.47 21.30 -23.40
N SER A 566 -6.40 20.16 -22.75
CA SER A 566 -6.82 19.96 -21.35
C SER A 566 -6.13 18.75 -20.73
N LEU A 567 -4.82 18.64 -20.95
CA LEU A 567 -4.02 17.55 -20.38
C LEU A 567 -4.06 17.58 -18.85
N GLN A 568 -4.20 16.41 -18.26
CA GLN A 568 -4.13 16.19 -16.82
C GLN A 568 -3.00 15.21 -16.49
N GLY A 569 -3.29 14.09 -15.82
CA GLY A 569 -2.32 13.07 -15.47
C GLY A 569 -1.60 12.48 -16.69
N ILE A 570 -0.31 12.21 -16.51
CA ILE A 570 0.54 11.49 -17.45
C ILE A 570 1.37 10.45 -16.70
N LYS A 571 1.66 9.31 -17.36
CA LYS A 571 2.46 8.21 -16.81
C LYS A 571 3.39 7.63 -17.85
N ILE A 572 4.50 7.06 -17.37
CA ILE A 572 5.37 6.19 -18.17
C ILE A 572 4.90 4.77 -17.94
N GLY A 573 4.32 4.15 -18.98
CA GLY A 573 3.70 2.83 -18.87
C GLY A 573 4.71 1.67 -18.85
N PRO A 574 4.23 0.44 -18.71
CA PRO A 574 5.07 -0.77 -18.67
C PRO A 574 5.95 -0.96 -19.90
N ASP A 575 5.55 -0.37 -21.03
CA ASP A 575 6.30 -0.37 -22.29
C ASP A 575 7.33 0.79 -22.40
N GLY A 576 7.47 1.59 -21.35
CA GLY A 576 8.34 2.78 -21.29
C GLY A 576 7.81 3.97 -22.05
N LYS A 577 6.61 3.86 -22.65
CA LYS A 577 5.99 4.95 -23.40
C LYS A 577 5.22 5.89 -22.50
N ILE A 578 4.96 7.09 -23.03
CA ILE A 578 4.19 8.12 -22.33
C ILE A 578 2.69 7.88 -22.57
N TRP A 579 1.93 7.79 -21.51
CA TRP A 579 0.47 7.69 -21.50
C TRP A 579 -0.11 8.91 -20.83
N GLY A 580 -1.34 9.28 -21.19
CA GLY A 580 -1.96 10.45 -20.58
C GLY A 580 -3.46 10.51 -20.80
N VAL A 581 -4.08 11.47 -20.10
CA VAL A 581 -5.50 11.77 -20.21
C VAL A 581 -5.74 13.22 -20.61
N ASP A 582 -6.73 13.44 -21.48
CA ASP A 582 -7.25 14.77 -21.82
C ASP A 582 -8.68 14.91 -21.28
N TYR A 583 -8.87 15.88 -20.40
CA TYR A 583 -10.09 16.07 -19.63
C TYR A 583 -11.32 16.41 -20.48
N ASN A 584 -11.19 17.37 -21.41
CA ASN A 584 -12.33 17.90 -22.15
C ASN A 584 -12.73 17.03 -23.36
N THR A 585 -11.77 16.34 -23.96
CA THR A 585 -12.04 15.41 -25.06
C THR A 585 -12.38 14.01 -24.59
N GLU A 586 -12.31 13.78 -23.25
CA GLU A 586 -12.60 12.48 -22.63
C GLU A 586 -11.77 11.37 -23.28
N ASN A 587 -10.45 11.59 -23.37
CA ASN A 587 -9.54 10.73 -24.10
C ASN A 587 -8.42 10.19 -23.22
N VAL A 588 -8.13 8.90 -23.36
CA VAL A 588 -6.92 8.24 -22.87
C VAL A 588 -6.04 7.99 -24.08
N PHE A 589 -4.80 8.42 -24.04
CA PHE A 589 -3.89 8.32 -25.18
C PHE A 589 -2.53 7.79 -24.77
N ARG A 590 -1.83 7.26 -25.78
CA ARG A 590 -0.41 6.91 -25.71
C ARG A 590 0.37 7.70 -26.75
N VAL A 591 1.55 8.16 -26.37
CA VAL A 591 2.51 8.78 -27.27
C VAL A 591 3.53 7.73 -27.68
N ASP A 592 3.62 7.44 -28.96
CA ASP A 592 4.60 6.53 -29.51
C ASP A 592 5.75 7.34 -30.16
N PRO A 593 7.04 7.09 -29.84
CA PRO A 593 8.13 7.68 -30.61
C PRO A 593 8.08 7.12 -32.04
N ALA A 594 8.18 7.97 -33.05
CA ALA A 594 8.11 7.51 -34.42
C ALA A 594 9.27 6.55 -34.72
N ALA A 595 8.96 5.35 -35.16
CA ALA A 595 9.99 4.42 -35.59
C ALA A 595 10.83 5.10 -36.68
N LEU A 596 12.11 5.33 -36.39
CA LEU A 596 13.08 5.71 -37.43
C LEU A 596 13.02 4.66 -38.52
N SER A 597 12.43 5.01 -39.66
CA SER A 597 12.13 4.11 -40.76
C SER A 597 13.32 3.28 -41.19
N ALA A 598 13.09 1.96 -41.32
CA ALA A 598 13.85 0.90 -41.95
C ALA A 598 14.98 0.26 -41.13
N ASP A 599 14.76 -1.00 -40.79
CA ASP A 599 15.74 -2.01 -40.37
C ASP A 599 16.34 -1.88 -38.97
N ASN A 600 15.55 -1.58 -37.97
CA ASN A 600 15.86 -2.04 -36.61
C ASN A 600 14.85 -3.14 -36.24
N GLU A 601 15.27 -4.41 -36.32
CA GLU A 601 14.80 -5.40 -35.36
C GLU A 601 15.01 -4.78 -33.97
N GLU A 602 13.99 -4.77 -33.13
CA GLU A 602 14.08 -4.36 -31.71
C GLU A 602 15.31 -5.03 -31.12
N ARG A 603 16.37 -4.26 -30.92
CA ARG A 603 17.55 -4.73 -30.22
C ARG A 603 17.40 -4.25 -28.79
N GLU A 604 16.71 -5.04 -27.98
CA GLU A 604 16.71 -4.82 -26.53
C GLU A 604 18.15 -4.66 -26.04
N GLU A 605 18.42 -3.60 -25.30
CA GLU A 605 19.74 -3.34 -24.73
C GLU A 605 20.06 -4.35 -23.63
N PRO A 606 21.32 -4.79 -23.51
CA PRO A 606 21.73 -5.63 -22.38
C PRO A 606 21.49 -4.94 -21.05
N ARG A 607 20.96 -5.66 -20.07
CA ARG A 607 20.74 -5.17 -18.71
C ARG A 607 21.81 -5.68 -17.76
N VAL A 608 22.10 -4.90 -16.71
CA VAL A 608 23.06 -5.25 -15.66
C VAL A 608 22.54 -4.74 -14.31
N PHE A 609 22.47 -5.61 -13.33
CA PHE A 609 21.88 -5.33 -12.01
C PHE A 609 22.47 -6.25 -10.92
N PRO A 610 22.34 -5.88 -9.62
CA PRO A 610 21.94 -4.57 -9.14
C PRO A 610 23.00 -3.51 -9.48
N ASN A 611 22.58 -2.27 -9.66
CA ASN A 611 23.52 -1.15 -9.88
C ASN A 611 23.00 0.07 -9.09
N PRO A 612 23.64 0.44 -7.97
CA PRO A 612 24.98 -0.01 -7.49
C PRO A 612 25.05 -1.47 -7.01
N THR A 613 26.25 -2.07 -7.11
CA THR A 613 26.53 -3.42 -6.62
C THR A 613 27.65 -3.42 -5.58
N LYS A 614 27.63 -4.38 -4.63
CA LYS A 614 28.76 -4.62 -3.72
C LYS A 614 29.84 -5.46 -4.38
N ASP A 615 29.49 -6.66 -4.83
CA ASP A 615 30.46 -7.64 -5.35
C ASP A 615 29.99 -8.38 -6.59
N LEU A 616 28.71 -8.79 -6.63
CA LEU A 616 28.13 -9.54 -7.74
C LEU A 616 27.23 -8.63 -8.57
N LEU A 617 27.32 -8.76 -9.88
CA LEU A 617 26.49 -8.07 -10.86
C LEU A 617 25.92 -9.10 -11.82
N TYR A 618 24.63 -9.15 -11.96
CA TYR A 618 23.96 -9.98 -12.94
C TYR A 618 23.85 -9.24 -14.26
N PHE A 619 23.83 -9.98 -15.37
CA PHE A 619 23.63 -9.38 -16.68
C PHE A 619 22.66 -10.23 -17.51
N ARG A 620 21.94 -9.56 -18.40
CA ARG A 620 21.16 -10.18 -19.48
C ARG A 620 21.55 -9.55 -20.81
N THR A 621 21.72 -10.36 -21.82
CA THR A 621 21.98 -9.95 -23.20
C THR A 621 21.15 -10.80 -24.16
N HIS A 622 20.81 -10.29 -25.33
CA HIS A 622 20.06 -11.04 -26.34
C HIS A 622 20.94 -11.93 -27.22
N GLU A 623 22.23 -11.64 -27.25
CA GLU A 623 23.19 -12.41 -28.05
C GLU A 623 23.93 -13.42 -27.16
N LYS A 624 23.86 -14.69 -27.54
CA LYS A 624 24.75 -15.72 -26.99
C LYS A 624 26.18 -15.44 -27.45
N ASN A 625 27.16 -15.95 -26.70
CA ASN A 625 28.59 -15.80 -27.00
C ASN A 625 29.09 -14.36 -26.98
N SER A 626 28.65 -13.56 -26.01
CA SER A 626 29.10 -12.18 -25.82
C SER A 626 30.40 -12.12 -25.00
N THR A 627 31.16 -11.03 -25.16
CA THR A 627 32.31 -10.69 -24.29
C THR A 627 31.99 -9.44 -23.51
N ILE A 628 32.06 -9.51 -22.18
CA ILE A 628 31.85 -8.38 -21.29
C ILE A 628 33.20 -7.88 -20.79
N HIS A 629 33.53 -6.65 -21.12
CA HIS A 629 34.78 -5.96 -20.66
C HIS A 629 34.44 -4.99 -19.55
N VAL A 630 35.10 -5.11 -18.42
CA VAL A 630 35.04 -4.14 -17.31
C VAL A 630 36.15 -3.11 -17.46
N ILE A 631 35.77 -1.84 -17.56
CA ILE A 631 36.67 -0.73 -17.87
C ILE A 631 36.62 0.30 -16.74
N ASP A 632 37.77 0.71 -16.19
CA ASP A 632 37.84 1.73 -15.16
C ASP A 632 37.58 3.16 -15.71
N MET A 633 37.43 4.14 -14.83
CA MET A 633 37.26 5.55 -15.20
C MET A 633 38.44 6.15 -15.99
N GLY A 634 39.60 5.50 -15.98
CA GLY A 634 40.78 5.88 -16.80
C GLY A 634 40.75 5.29 -18.21
N GLY A 635 39.74 4.47 -18.54
CA GLY A 635 39.62 3.78 -19.82
C GLY A 635 40.47 2.49 -19.90
N ASN A 636 40.99 1.99 -18.78
CA ASN A 636 41.78 0.76 -18.77
C ASN A 636 40.89 -0.45 -18.60
N LEU A 637 41.08 -1.49 -19.39
CA LEU A 637 40.45 -2.78 -19.18
C LEU A 637 40.97 -3.41 -17.90
N VAL A 638 40.08 -3.63 -16.91
CA VAL A 638 40.41 -4.21 -15.61
C VAL A 638 40.01 -5.65 -15.48
N ASP A 639 38.99 -6.09 -16.23
CA ASP A 639 38.54 -7.50 -16.29
C ASP A 639 37.81 -7.80 -17.60
N SER A 640 37.59 -9.12 -17.89
CA SER A 640 36.89 -9.56 -19.11
C SER A 640 36.29 -10.93 -18.95
N TYR A 641 34.98 -11.09 -19.24
CA TYR A 641 34.18 -12.28 -19.11
C TYR A 641 33.70 -12.76 -20.50
N GLN A 642 33.86 -14.06 -20.76
CA GLN A 642 33.27 -14.73 -21.93
C GLN A 642 31.97 -15.37 -21.50
N VAL A 643 30.86 -14.96 -22.05
CA VAL A 643 29.52 -15.43 -21.73
C VAL A 643 28.91 -16.16 -22.92
N ASN A 644 28.49 -17.40 -22.67
CA ASN A 644 27.92 -18.26 -23.71
C ASN A 644 26.38 -18.30 -23.65
N ASN A 645 25.83 -17.78 -22.55
CA ASN A 645 24.39 -17.69 -22.31
C ASN A 645 23.90 -16.25 -22.48
N THR A 646 22.60 -16.06 -22.51
CA THR A 646 21.96 -14.74 -22.56
C THR A 646 21.90 -14.06 -21.19
N SER A 647 22.15 -14.79 -20.09
CA SER A 647 22.19 -14.26 -18.71
C SER A 647 23.32 -14.91 -17.92
N GLY A 648 23.76 -14.29 -16.82
CA GLY A 648 24.79 -14.79 -15.93
C GLY A 648 25.25 -13.73 -14.94
N GLU A 649 26.28 -14.07 -14.16
CA GLU A 649 26.87 -13.19 -13.15
C GLU A 649 28.29 -12.74 -13.48
N ILE A 650 28.68 -11.58 -12.97
CA ILE A 650 30.01 -10.99 -13.05
C ILE A 650 30.50 -10.73 -11.62
N ASP A 651 31.59 -11.36 -11.23
CA ASP A 651 32.21 -11.15 -9.93
C ASP A 651 33.12 -9.91 -9.94
N LEU A 652 32.69 -8.84 -9.32
CA LEU A 652 33.45 -7.60 -9.15
C LEU A 652 34.17 -7.52 -7.80
N SER A 653 34.14 -8.58 -6.94
CA SER A 653 34.71 -8.57 -5.59
C SER A 653 36.21 -8.23 -5.55
N GLY A 654 36.94 -8.54 -6.61
CA GLY A 654 38.37 -8.20 -6.79
C GLY A 654 38.66 -6.74 -7.12
N LEU A 655 37.64 -5.93 -7.43
CA LEU A 655 37.81 -4.53 -7.84
C LEU A 655 37.63 -3.58 -6.64
N SER A 656 38.20 -2.40 -6.74
CA SER A 656 38.02 -1.32 -5.75
C SER A 656 36.67 -0.65 -5.94
N ASN A 657 36.09 -0.11 -4.84
CA ASN A 657 34.89 0.73 -4.92
C ASN A 657 35.09 1.88 -5.91
N GLY A 658 34.12 2.10 -6.77
CA GLY A 658 34.22 3.15 -7.81
C GLY A 658 33.26 2.89 -8.98
N VAL A 659 33.35 3.76 -9.98
CA VAL A 659 32.55 3.70 -11.20
C VAL A 659 33.32 2.94 -12.28
N TYR A 660 32.61 2.01 -12.93
CA TYR A 660 33.15 1.20 -14.04
C TYR A 660 32.23 1.32 -15.24
N THR A 661 32.76 1.08 -16.42
CA THR A 661 31.99 0.94 -17.65
C THR A 661 32.09 -0.51 -18.11
N LEU A 662 30.93 -1.17 -18.24
CA LEU A 662 30.84 -2.47 -18.87
C LEU A 662 30.65 -2.27 -20.38
N ARG A 663 31.51 -2.85 -21.19
CA ARG A 663 31.32 -2.96 -22.64
C ARG A 663 30.93 -4.39 -22.96
N ILE A 664 29.68 -4.58 -23.38
CA ILE A 664 29.12 -5.87 -23.77
C ILE A 664 29.21 -5.97 -25.27
N GLN A 665 30.03 -6.89 -25.77
CA GLN A 665 30.30 -7.06 -27.19
C GLN A 665 29.77 -8.43 -27.65
N GLY A 666 28.67 -8.43 -28.37
CA GLY A 666 28.12 -9.58 -29.07
C GLY A 666 28.69 -9.75 -30.47
N GLU A 667 28.08 -10.67 -31.27
CA GLU A 667 28.51 -10.91 -32.67
C GLU A 667 28.14 -9.74 -33.59
N ASN A 668 26.99 -9.09 -33.34
CA ASN A 668 26.45 -8.04 -34.20
C ASN A 668 26.26 -6.69 -33.50
N SER A 669 26.46 -6.64 -32.18
CA SER A 669 26.21 -5.45 -31.38
C SER A 669 27.31 -5.17 -30.37
N THR A 670 27.41 -3.91 -29.93
CA THR A 670 28.27 -3.52 -28.81
C THR A 670 27.53 -2.47 -27.99
N TYR A 671 27.35 -2.75 -26.71
CA TYR A 671 26.69 -1.88 -25.75
C TYR A 671 27.63 -1.45 -24.65
N THR A 672 27.30 -0.34 -23.97
CA THR A 672 28.05 0.15 -22.83
C THR A 672 27.09 0.50 -21.68
N LYS A 673 27.35 -0.03 -20.50
CA LYS A 673 26.59 0.29 -19.28
C LYS A 673 27.52 0.79 -18.21
N LYS A 674 27.09 1.81 -17.45
CA LYS A 674 27.79 2.34 -16.29
C LYS A 674 27.42 1.51 -15.07
N VAL A 675 28.39 1.12 -14.27
CA VAL A 675 28.21 0.36 -13.03
C VAL A 675 28.91 1.04 -11.88
N VAL A 676 28.25 1.14 -10.75
CA VAL A 676 28.78 1.67 -9.49
C VAL A 676 29.05 0.50 -8.55
N LYS A 677 30.31 0.31 -8.13
CA LYS A 677 30.70 -0.65 -7.10
C LYS A 677 30.86 0.07 -5.76
N LEU A 678 30.15 -0.39 -4.73
CA LEU A 678 30.13 0.13 -3.36
C LEU A 678 31.20 -0.50 -2.46
#